data_ecd709af0c6ffd99390e2726e926345a
#
_entry.id   ecd709af0c6ffd99390e2726e926345a
#
_cell.length_a   1.000
_cell.length_b   1.000
_cell.length_c   1.000
_cell.angle_alpha   90.00
_cell.angle_beta   90.00
_cell.angle_gamma   90.00
#
_symmetry.space_group_name_H-M   'P 1'
#
loop_
_entity.id
_entity.type
_entity.pdbx_description
1 polymer ?
#
loop_
_entity_poly.entity_id
_entity_poly.type
_entity_poly.pdbx_seq_one_letter_code
_entity_poly.pdbx_strand_id
1 'polypeptide(L)'
;RSAATPRVDTELRLAAYEALGATLWPVVALPADQAAATRWRTLLQQWLARHKGHVAILELRVAEEPLPFVRFVVQSAATDLRVSAPSARLAIGGPIAASANLAQLIDASVAPYVDLVAVTSLASSERAVASLKPAAPAVKLVLVEQRLPVNPDAARAELIDLHVNSLASAVVAVAAQGELPALEAAVAGLRPLAPLLSGEVDSIDPRASSLRLAVQAADVAARVPHRLLFENRTFGMYLFYQSDVTASPLDVTLNVPIEGVPVVIDLIRGTQSAAAGYRREGQTVHVTAPQTGRPMLIDFNAEANEVFAERSEIAAERLLSVEEIIANHRLQQASQDSLLQHYSATVVMEQHFRPTVADAGYDVVTENRYFSGRDGVEWEELSFSVNGSHWGANRPPFPLLQPEKVLSLPLQLQFGVDYRYRLQGVERVDGVDCYVVSFDPVEGRQSLYRGTVWIDRKTFARIRVQAVQTNLAAPVVSNEEVQHYRPVGAVDGHPLFLFAGLTARQIVMIAGRNLLVEKSVTFTDFVLNGADFAEKRQAARAGDRIMYRETDQGLRYYVKQGTGRVVSDRTTQKAKAMAMGVTVDPSFGFPLPIFGINYLNFALGGRQDTQLAMLFAGVLAAINIQRPKIAHTPFDASVDLFGIAVPSSDRVHDAQGERSGERVITWPETTGLNLGWQFTPFQKGTFQYQLRFDGYHKDTTTVDAFQPPSSTITNGFGGAYEYRRAGYSFTANGAWYKRASWKPWGLADPSAPGGGLQTPQRTYSRYSAGLSRDLFVGLFQKVHFNAAYFGGEHLDRFSRYQFGLFDDTRIHGVPASGLRFDDLAMIRGSYTFNIFEQYRIDLFLEHASGRDRDVGSSWQSLTGTGIALNVRAPFGTILRADVGHSFLPSRYRGIGSTVVQIMFLKPLGGP
;
A
#
# COMPACT_ATOMS: atom_id res chain seq x y z
N ARG A 1 -31.80 3.46 -36.80
CA ARG A 1 -31.89 3.35 -38.27
C ARG A 1 -31.33 2.00 -38.66
N SER A 2 -32.07 1.23 -39.52
CA SER A 2 -31.73 -0.12 -39.94
C SER A 2 -30.30 -0.20 -40.49
N ALA A 3 -29.63 -1.36 -40.28
CA ALA A 3 -28.31 -1.70 -40.79
C ALA A 3 -28.31 -1.87 -42.34
N ALA A 4 -28.79 -0.83 -43.04
CA ALA A 4 -28.51 -0.63 -44.44
C ALA A 4 -27.21 0.16 -44.56
N THR A 5 -26.29 -0.31 -45.39
CA THR A 5 -25.01 0.26 -45.82
C THR A 5 -24.82 1.71 -45.40
N PRO A 6 -23.81 2.06 -44.65
CA PRO A 6 -23.56 3.46 -44.28
C PRO A 6 -23.52 4.30 -45.55
N ARG A 7 -24.40 5.30 -45.66
CA ARG A 7 -24.33 6.24 -46.78
C ARG A 7 -23.01 7.00 -46.62
N VAL A 8 -22.32 7.26 -47.70
CA VAL A 8 -21.07 8.02 -47.78
C VAL A 8 -21.14 9.33 -46.99
N ASP A 9 -22.27 10.01 -46.99
CA ASP A 9 -22.58 11.15 -46.14
C ASP A 9 -22.42 10.93 -44.61
N THR A 10 -22.74 9.77 -44.12
CA THR A 10 -22.66 9.43 -42.68
C THR A 10 -21.20 9.22 -42.27
N GLU A 11 -20.42 8.58 -43.09
CA GLU A 11 -18.98 8.36 -42.89
C GLU A 11 -18.20 9.69 -42.93
N LEU A 12 -18.53 10.61 -43.88
CA LEU A 12 -17.93 11.94 -43.96
C LEU A 12 -18.24 12.80 -42.74
N ARG A 13 -19.48 12.74 -42.22
CA ARG A 13 -19.86 13.43 -40.98
C ARG A 13 -19.16 12.88 -39.77
N LEU A 14 -19.06 11.54 -39.65
CA LEU A 14 -18.31 10.90 -38.56
C LEU A 14 -16.84 11.31 -38.57
N ALA A 15 -16.19 11.27 -39.72
CA ALA A 15 -14.80 11.71 -39.86
C ALA A 15 -14.59 13.19 -39.47
N ALA A 16 -15.56 14.04 -39.78
CA ALA A 16 -15.53 15.45 -39.37
C ALA A 16 -15.66 15.62 -37.84
N TYR A 17 -16.54 14.85 -37.20
CA TYR A 17 -16.67 14.86 -35.74
C TYR A 17 -15.43 14.28 -35.04
N GLU A 18 -14.87 13.22 -35.57
CA GLU A 18 -13.62 12.64 -35.06
C GLU A 18 -12.45 13.61 -35.17
N ALA A 19 -12.35 14.34 -36.29
CA ALA A 19 -11.33 15.39 -36.48
C ALA A 19 -11.48 16.56 -35.48
N LEU A 20 -12.67 16.77 -34.95
CA LEU A 20 -12.97 17.73 -33.87
C LEU A 20 -12.75 17.15 -32.46
N GLY A 21 -12.27 15.91 -32.34
CA GLY A 21 -12.07 15.25 -31.05
C GLY A 21 -13.37 14.78 -30.38
N ALA A 22 -14.49 14.69 -31.11
CA ALA A 22 -15.75 14.23 -30.56
C ALA A 22 -15.72 12.73 -30.27
N THR A 23 -16.34 12.33 -29.16
CA THR A 23 -16.56 10.92 -28.83
C THR A 23 -17.88 10.44 -29.40
N LEU A 24 -17.90 9.20 -29.89
CA LEU A 24 -19.05 8.61 -30.55
C LEU A 24 -19.86 7.76 -29.56
N TRP A 25 -21.19 7.87 -29.69
CA TRP A 25 -22.16 6.96 -29.08
C TRP A 25 -23.03 6.36 -30.17
N PRO A 26 -22.54 5.30 -30.86
CA PRO A 26 -23.31 4.62 -31.88
C PRO A 26 -24.45 3.80 -31.26
N VAL A 27 -25.63 3.95 -31.84
CA VAL A 27 -26.83 3.16 -31.51
C VAL A 27 -27.05 2.16 -32.62
N VAL A 28 -26.97 0.85 -32.30
CA VAL A 28 -26.98 -0.22 -33.27
C VAL A 28 -28.20 -1.13 -33.04
N ALA A 29 -28.97 -1.39 -34.10
CA ALA A 29 -30.03 -2.38 -34.06
C ALA A 29 -29.45 -3.80 -34.11
N LEU A 30 -30.07 -4.72 -33.39
CA LEU A 30 -29.67 -6.13 -33.40
C LEU A 30 -30.04 -6.81 -34.73
N PRO A 31 -29.35 -7.90 -35.07
CA PRO A 31 -29.71 -8.71 -36.24
C PRO A 31 -31.13 -9.27 -36.10
N ALA A 32 -31.82 -9.45 -37.23
CA ALA A 32 -33.21 -9.93 -37.24
C ALA A 32 -33.35 -11.40 -36.84
N ASP A 33 -32.31 -12.20 -37.11
CA ASP A 33 -32.26 -13.61 -36.81
C ASP A 33 -30.82 -14.10 -36.54
N GLN A 34 -30.68 -15.34 -36.11
CA GLN A 34 -29.39 -15.95 -35.82
C GLN A 34 -28.51 -16.11 -37.08
N ALA A 35 -29.08 -16.29 -38.27
CA ALA A 35 -28.32 -16.42 -39.52
C ALA A 35 -27.67 -15.08 -39.91
N ALA A 36 -28.37 -13.96 -39.66
CA ALA A 36 -27.83 -12.61 -39.88
C ALA A 36 -26.77 -12.19 -38.86
N ALA A 37 -26.72 -12.84 -37.69
CA ALA A 37 -25.84 -12.45 -36.59
C ALA A 37 -24.35 -12.49 -36.97
N THR A 38 -23.91 -13.48 -37.72
CA THR A 38 -22.49 -13.60 -38.14
C THR A 38 -22.06 -12.42 -39.04
N ARG A 39 -22.89 -12.10 -40.04
CA ARG A 39 -22.62 -10.96 -40.92
C ARG A 39 -22.68 -9.63 -40.14
N TRP A 40 -23.65 -9.49 -39.27
CA TRP A 40 -23.79 -8.32 -38.40
C TRP A 40 -22.53 -8.12 -37.53
N ARG A 41 -22.03 -9.19 -36.91
CA ARG A 41 -20.82 -9.18 -36.10
C ARG A 41 -19.59 -8.74 -36.89
N THR A 42 -19.40 -9.28 -38.09
CA THR A 42 -18.30 -8.90 -39.00
C THR A 42 -18.34 -7.41 -39.32
N LEU A 43 -19.53 -6.88 -39.63
CA LEU A 43 -19.70 -5.44 -39.90
C LEU A 43 -19.42 -4.59 -38.65
N LEU A 44 -19.87 -5.01 -37.49
CA LEU A 44 -19.60 -4.32 -36.22
C LEU A 44 -18.08 -4.29 -35.91
N GLN A 45 -17.39 -5.41 -36.07
CA GLN A 45 -15.94 -5.49 -35.87
C GLN A 45 -15.18 -4.58 -36.83
N GLN A 46 -15.55 -4.55 -38.12
CA GLN A 46 -14.95 -3.66 -39.11
C GLN A 46 -15.18 -2.18 -38.74
N TRP A 47 -16.37 -1.85 -38.28
CA TRP A 47 -16.72 -0.49 -37.88
C TRP A 47 -15.95 -0.08 -36.61
N LEU A 48 -15.92 -0.92 -35.57
CA LEU A 48 -15.18 -0.69 -34.33
C LEU A 48 -13.68 -0.55 -34.59
N ALA A 49 -13.10 -1.36 -35.47
CA ALA A 49 -11.67 -1.28 -35.81
C ALA A 49 -11.31 0.07 -36.49
N ARG A 50 -12.26 0.61 -37.29
CA ARG A 50 -12.08 1.93 -37.95
C ARG A 50 -12.17 3.10 -36.97
N HIS A 51 -13.04 3.05 -35.99
CA HIS A 51 -13.38 4.15 -35.07
C HIS A 51 -12.90 3.92 -33.63
N LYS A 52 -11.98 2.97 -33.39
CA LYS A 52 -11.59 2.48 -32.06
C LYS A 52 -11.18 3.54 -31.05
N GLY A 53 -10.60 4.65 -31.49
CA GLY A 53 -10.15 5.75 -30.62
C GLY A 53 -11.26 6.74 -30.20
N HIS A 54 -12.41 6.65 -30.83
CA HIS A 54 -13.48 7.66 -30.70
C HIS A 54 -14.77 7.10 -30.10
N VAL A 55 -14.91 5.80 -29.96
CA VAL A 55 -16.11 5.19 -29.39
C VAL A 55 -16.04 5.25 -27.87
N ALA A 56 -16.99 5.96 -27.26
CA ALA A 56 -17.14 6.01 -25.79
C ALA A 56 -18.16 5.00 -25.28
N ILE A 57 -19.29 4.86 -25.97
CA ILE A 57 -20.37 3.95 -25.61
C ILE A 57 -20.90 3.30 -26.89
N LEU A 58 -21.11 2.00 -26.90
CA LEU A 58 -21.84 1.27 -27.93
C LEU A 58 -23.22 0.89 -27.37
N GLU A 59 -24.31 1.41 -27.92
CA GLU A 59 -25.64 1.08 -27.50
C GLU A 59 -26.27 0.02 -28.43
N LEU A 60 -26.73 -1.07 -27.86
CA LEU A 60 -27.51 -2.09 -28.57
C LEU A 60 -28.99 -1.88 -28.28
N ARG A 61 -29.80 -1.61 -29.34
CA ARG A 61 -31.25 -1.48 -29.21
C ARG A 61 -31.90 -2.86 -29.27
N VAL A 62 -32.55 -3.22 -28.16
CA VAL A 62 -33.21 -4.50 -27.95
C VAL A 62 -34.74 -4.32 -27.92
N ALA A 63 -35.46 -5.21 -28.58
CA ALA A 63 -36.94 -5.24 -28.54
C ALA A 63 -37.45 -5.61 -27.14
N GLU A 64 -38.69 -5.32 -26.85
CA GLU A 64 -39.33 -5.60 -25.57
C GLU A 64 -39.31 -7.09 -25.20
N GLU A 65 -39.53 -7.94 -26.21
CA GLU A 65 -39.43 -9.40 -26.11
C GLU A 65 -38.17 -9.84 -26.89
N PRO A 66 -37.03 -10.02 -26.24
CA PRO A 66 -35.82 -10.39 -26.94
C PRO A 66 -35.83 -11.84 -27.38
N LEU A 67 -35.35 -12.08 -28.60
CA LEU A 67 -35.17 -13.43 -29.11
C LEU A 67 -34.10 -14.20 -28.31
N PRO A 68 -34.19 -15.55 -28.21
CA PRO A 68 -33.26 -16.33 -27.38
C PRO A 68 -31.77 -16.14 -27.70
N PHE A 69 -31.44 -15.86 -28.98
CA PHE A 69 -30.04 -15.64 -29.40
C PHE A 69 -29.48 -14.27 -29.03
N VAL A 70 -30.34 -13.33 -28.59
CA VAL A 70 -29.89 -11.95 -28.26
C VAL A 70 -28.84 -11.93 -27.18
N ARG A 71 -28.91 -12.80 -26.16
CA ARG A 71 -27.87 -12.93 -25.13
C ARG A 71 -26.50 -13.20 -25.71
N PHE A 72 -26.41 -14.13 -26.65
CA PHE A 72 -25.17 -14.44 -27.37
C PHE A 72 -24.64 -13.23 -28.18
N VAL A 73 -25.55 -12.49 -28.81
CA VAL A 73 -25.18 -11.28 -29.58
C VAL A 73 -24.64 -10.22 -28.66
N VAL A 74 -25.26 -9.98 -27.51
CA VAL A 74 -24.76 -9.00 -26.48
C VAL A 74 -23.38 -9.40 -25.98
N GLN A 75 -23.17 -10.64 -25.60
CA GLN A 75 -21.87 -11.15 -25.12
C GLN A 75 -20.79 -11.04 -26.21
N SER A 76 -21.14 -11.35 -27.46
CA SER A 76 -20.23 -11.25 -28.60
C SER A 76 -19.85 -9.80 -28.88
N ALA A 77 -20.84 -8.89 -28.90
CA ALA A 77 -20.62 -7.46 -29.11
C ALA A 77 -19.72 -6.84 -28.00
N ALA A 78 -19.96 -7.22 -26.73
CA ALA A 78 -19.13 -6.80 -25.61
C ALA A 78 -17.68 -7.27 -25.75
N THR A 79 -17.48 -8.52 -26.16
CA THR A 79 -16.15 -9.09 -26.39
C THR A 79 -15.41 -8.35 -27.51
N ASP A 80 -16.11 -8.13 -28.63
CA ASP A 80 -15.55 -7.42 -29.79
C ASP A 80 -15.23 -5.95 -29.46
N LEU A 81 -16.10 -5.30 -28.67
CA LEU A 81 -15.88 -3.92 -28.17
C LEU A 81 -14.63 -3.83 -27.28
N ARG A 82 -14.50 -4.75 -26.31
CA ARG A 82 -13.34 -4.77 -25.40
C ARG A 82 -12.01 -5.03 -26.11
N VAL A 83 -12.04 -5.79 -27.20
CA VAL A 83 -10.85 -6.02 -28.03
C VAL A 83 -10.50 -4.79 -28.87
N SER A 84 -11.51 -4.15 -29.47
CA SER A 84 -11.31 -3.06 -30.45
C SER A 84 -11.22 -1.68 -29.81
N ALA A 85 -11.96 -1.44 -28.74
CA ALA A 85 -12.05 -0.18 -28.00
C ALA A 85 -12.15 -0.45 -26.48
N PRO A 86 -11.05 -0.79 -25.80
CA PRO A 86 -11.06 -1.25 -24.39
C PRO A 86 -11.65 -0.26 -23.38
N SER A 87 -11.62 1.04 -23.67
CA SER A 87 -12.20 2.10 -22.84
C SER A 87 -13.68 2.34 -23.07
N ALA A 88 -14.25 1.79 -24.15
CA ALA A 88 -15.65 1.96 -24.48
C ALA A 88 -16.55 1.05 -23.61
N ARG A 89 -17.78 1.54 -23.35
CA ARG A 89 -18.78 0.83 -22.54
C ARG A 89 -19.88 0.28 -23.42
N LEU A 90 -20.45 -0.87 -23.03
CA LEU A 90 -21.62 -1.43 -23.69
C LEU A 90 -22.90 -1.00 -22.96
N ALA A 91 -23.81 -0.39 -23.70
CA ALA A 91 -25.14 -0.04 -23.24
C ALA A 91 -26.23 -0.90 -23.88
N ILE A 92 -27.23 -1.26 -23.10
CA ILE A 92 -28.49 -1.87 -23.60
C ILE A 92 -29.58 -0.79 -23.59
N GLY A 93 -30.20 -0.54 -24.73
CA GLY A 93 -31.26 0.45 -24.87
C GLY A 93 -32.45 -0.09 -25.64
N GLY A 94 -33.43 0.76 -25.93
CA GLY A 94 -34.66 0.43 -26.66
C GLY A 94 -35.79 -0.04 -25.74
N PRO A 95 -36.86 -0.63 -26.31
CA PRO A 95 -38.07 -1.01 -25.55
C PRO A 95 -37.84 -1.94 -24.36
N ILE A 96 -36.86 -2.82 -24.44
CA ILE A 96 -36.45 -3.72 -23.33
C ILE A 96 -36.11 -2.98 -22.04
N ALA A 97 -35.51 -1.80 -22.15
CA ALA A 97 -35.07 -1.03 -20.99
C ALA A 97 -36.23 -0.60 -20.07
N ALA A 98 -37.44 -0.52 -20.61
CA ALA A 98 -38.67 -0.21 -19.88
C ALA A 98 -39.50 -1.45 -19.55
N SER A 99 -39.06 -2.63 -19.93
CA SER A 99 -39.80 -3.89 -19.85
C SER A 99 -39.41 -4.70 -18.60
N ALA A 100 -40.37 -5.50 -18.12
CA ALA A 100 -40.11 -6.52 -17.09
C ALA A 100 -39.14 -7.63 -17.56
N ASN A 101 -38.95 -7.78 -18.88
CA ASN A 101 -38.02 -8.76 -19.47
C ASN A 101 -36.53 -8.32 -19.36
N LEU A 102 -36.25 -7.09 -18.90
CA LEU A 102 -34.89 -6.59 -18.75
C LEU A 102 -34.05 -7.48 -17.81
N ALA A 103 -34.58 -7.86 -16.67
CA ALA A 103 -33.89 -8.74 -15.71
C ALA A 103 -33.65 -10.15 -16.26
N GLN A 104 -34.53 -10.62 -17.17
CA GLN A 104 -34.34 -11.91 -17.84
C GLN A 104 -33.24 -11.83 -18.90
N LEU A 105 -33.06 -10.70 -19.56
CA LEU A 105 -31.97 -10.50 -20.52
C LEU A 105 -30.64 -10.31 -19.80
N ILE A 106 -30.60 -9.46 -18.76
CA ILE A 106 -29.38 -9.12 -17.99
C ILE A 106 -29.37 -9.97 -16.71
N ASP A 107 -29.28 -11.28 -16.88
CA ASP A 107 -29.07 -12.23 -15.76
C ASP A 107 -27.58 -12.34 -15.38
N ALA A 108 -27.27 -13.22 -14.42
CA ALA A 108 -25.89 -13.43 -13.95
C ALA A 108 -24.90 -13.81 -15.07
N SER A 109 -25.36 -14.34 -16.19
CA SER A 109 -24.52 -14.73 -17.33
C SER A 109 -24.21 -13.58 -18.29
N VAL A 110 -25.08 -12.57 -18.35
CA VAL A 110 -24.98 -11.41 -19.26
C VAL A 110 -24.51 -10.16 -18.52
N ALA A 111 -24.84 -9.99 -17.25
CA ALA A 111 -24.47 -8.83 -16.43
C ALA A 111 -22.98 -8.45 -16.50
N PRO A 112 -22.00 -9.38 -16.51
CA PRO A 112 -20.56 -9.02 -16.63
C PRO A 112 -20.18 -8.39 -17.97
N TYR A 113 -21.05 -8.43 -18.96
CA TYR A 113 -20.80 -7.92 -20.31
C TYR A 113 -21.47 -6.57 -20.58
N VAL A 114 -22.41 -6.15 -19.71
CA VAL A 114 -23.19 -4.91 -19.85
C VAL A 114 -22.76 -3.89 -18.81
N ASP A 115 -22.38 -2.70 -19.24
CA ASP A 115 -21.95 -1.62 -18.35
C ASP A 115 -23.11 -0.68 -18.02
N LEU A 116 -24.02 -0.45 -18.98
CA LEU A 116 -25.05 0.58 -18.89
C LEU A 116 -26.40 0.07 -19.42
N VAL A 117 -27.49 0.63 -18.89
CA VAL A 117 -28.84 0.54 -19.51
C VAL A 117 -29.33 1.95 -19.84
N ALA A 118 -29.62 2.20 -21.11
CA ALA A 118 -30.10 3.47 -21.62
C ALA A 118 -31.63 3.53 -21.55
N VAL A 119 -32.18 4.47 -20.79
CA VAL A 119 -33.61 4.71 -20.61
C VAL A 119 -34.01 6.09 -21.14
N THR A 120 -35.23 6.26 -21.62
CA THR A 120 -35.68 7.51 -22.27
C THR A 120 -36.66 8.32 -21.44
N SER A 121 -37.08 7.83 -20.27
CA SER A 121 -38.02 8.52 -19.39
C SER A 121 -37.84 8.15 -17.95
N LEU A 122 -38.32 8.99 -17.03
CA LEU A 122 -38.28 8.75 -15.58
C LEU A 122 -39.01 7.44 -15.21
N ALA A 123 -40.18 7.22 -15.77
CA ALA A 123 -40.97 5.98 -15.55
C ALA A 123 -40.23 4.72 -16.04
N SER A 124 -39.44 4.82 -17.10
CA SER A 124 -38.59 3.73 -17.59
C SER A 124 -37.40 3.50 -16.65
N SER A 125 -36.83 4.58 -16.09
CA SER A 125 -35.74 4.50 -15.11
C SER A 125 -36.16 3.74 -13.85
N GLU A 126 -37.33 4.06 -13.28
CA GLU A 126 -37.85 3.40 -12.10
C GLU A 126 -38.07 1.89 -12.32
N ARG A 127 -38.65 1.54 -13.45
CA ARG A 127 -38.86 0.11 -13.84
C ARG A 127 -37.54 -0.61 -14.04
N ALA A 128 -36.58 0.02 -14.71
CA ALA A 128 -35.26 -0.56 -14.93
C ALA A 128 -34.51 -0.81 -13.61
N VAL A 129 -34.55 0.17 -12.67
CA VAL A 129 -33.96 0.00 -11.33
C VAL A 129 -34.59 -1.17 -10.57
N ALA A 130 -35.92 -1.21 -10.54
CA ALA A 130 -36.64 -2.30 -9.87
C ALA A 130 -36.29 -3.69 -10.44
N SER A 131 -36.07 -3.75 -11.74
CA SER A 131 -35.70 -5.01 -12.43
C SER A 131 -34.21 -5.39 -12.22
N LEU A 132 -33.28 -4.41 -12.23
CA LEU A 132 -31.85 -4.68 -12.22
C LEU A 132 -31.29 -4.85 -10.81
N LYS A 133 -31.81 -4.12 -9.81
CA LYS A 133 -31.27 -4.14 -8.43
C LYS A 133 -31.09 -5.55 -7.85
N PRO A 134 -32.02 -6.52 -8.04
CA PRO A 134 -31.81 -7.88 -7.57
C PRO A 134 -30.92 -8.74 -8.47
N ALA A 135 -30.85 -8.46 -9.79
CA ALA A 135 -30.23 -9.35 -10.78
C ALA A 135 -28.82 -8.90 -11.18
N ALA A 136 -28.57 -7.60 -11.28
CA ALA A 136 -27.35 -7.03 -11.81
C ALA A 136 -27.04 -5.65 -11.17
N PRO A 137 -26.70 -5.58 -9.87
CA PRO A 137 -26.53 -4.31 -9.14
C PRO A 137 -25.35 -3.46 -9.65
N ALA A 138 -24.43 -4.04 -10.39
CA ALA A 138 -23.25 -3.34 -10.96
C ALA A 138 -23.59 -2.57 -12.26
N VAL A 139 -24.70 -2.89 -12.92
CA VAL A 139 -25.11 -2.23 -14.18
C VAL A 139 -25.74 -0.88 -13.86
N LYS A 140 -25.21 0.18 -14.49
CA LYS A 140 -25.66 1.56 -14.25
C LYS A 140 -26.71 2.01 -15.25
N LEU A 141 -27.57 2.93 -14.84
CA LEU A 141 -28.56 3.54 -15.74
C LEU A 141 -28.05 4.86 -16.30
N VAL A 142 -28.44 5.14 -17.53
CA VAL A 142 -28.23 6.45 -18.18
C VAL A 142 -29.55 6.90 -18.80
N LEU A 143 -30.01 8.08 -18.43
CA LEU A 143 -31.18 8.71 -19.01
C LEU A 143 -30.77 9.44 -20.31
N VAL A 144 -31.30 9.03 -21.44
CA VAL A 144 -30.91 9.53 -22.77
C VAL A 144 -32.07 10.28 -23.47
N GLU A 145 -31.71 11.02 -24.53
CA GLU A 145 -32.66 11.70 -25.42
C GLU A 145 -33.51 12.80 -24.70
N GLN A 146 -32.99 13.43 -23.63
CA GLN A 146 -33.72 14.49 -22.93
C GLN A 146 -33.59 15.81 -23.68
N ARG A 147 -34.73 16.48 -23.95
CA ARG A 147 -34.77 17.84 -24.49
C ARG A 147 -34.91 18.82 -23.34
N LEU A 148 -34.04 19.81 -23.29
CA LEU A 148 -34.00 20.79 -22.24
C LEU A 148 -34.60 22.12 -22.72
N PRO A 149 -35.10 22.96 -21.80
CA PRO A 149 -35.49 24.35 -22.09
C PRO A 149 -34.32 25.16 -22.68
N VAL A 150 -34.65 26.16 -23.52
CA VAL A 150 -33.64 27.04 -24.14
C VAL A 150 -33.02 28.02 -23.11
N ASN A 151 -33.77 28.35 -22.06
CA ASN A 151 -33.26 29.19 -20.98
C ASN A 151 -32.25 28.42 -20.12
N PRO A 152 -31.02 28.94 -19.93
CA PRO A 152 -29.98 28.20 -19.21
C PRO A 152 -30.32 27.83 -17.75
N ASP A 153 -31.03 28.71 -17.03
CA ASP A 153 -31.44 28.47 -15.65
C ASP A 153 -32.56 27.41 -15.59
N ALA A 154 -33.53 27.47 -16.50
CA ALA A 154 -34.55 26.45 -16.63
C ALA A 154 -33.97 25.09 -17.07
N ALA A 155 -33.04 25.09 -18.01
CA ALA A 155 -32.32 23.91 -18.43
C ALA A 155 -31.51 23.29 -17.29
N ARG A 156 -30.89 24.11 -16.44
CA ARG A 156 -30.15 23.66 -15.25
C ARG A 156 -31.11 23.03 -14.22
N ALA A 157 -32.22 23.68 -13.94
CA ALA A 157 -33.23 23.15 -13.03
C ALA A 157 -33.76 21.78 -13.52
N GLU A 158 -34.07 21.68 -14.81
CA GLU A 158 -34.51 20.42 -15.43
C GLU A 158 -33.46 19.32 -15.37
N LEU A 159 -32.19 19.64 -15.62
CA LEU A 159 -31.09 18.68 -15.48
C LEU A 159 -30.93 18.15 -14.04
N ILE A 160 -31.07 19.03 -13.04
CA ILE A 160 -31.06 18.63 -11.64
C ILE A 160 -32.22 17.71 -11.34
N ASP A 161 -33.43 18.08 -11.76
CA ASP A 161 -34.64 17.30 -11.55
C ASP A 161 -34.55 15.93 -12.21
N LEU A 162 -34.13 15.87 -13.46
CA LEU A 162 -33.92 14.62 -14.19
C LEU A 162 -32.85 13.75 -13.53
N HIS A 163 -31.73 14.34 -13.09
CA HIS A 163 -30.68 13.59 -12.43
C HIS A 163 -31.15 12.97 -11.10
N VAL A 164 -31.79 13.79 -10.29
CA VAL A 164 -32.26 13.35 -8.95
C VAL A 164 -33.41 12.35 -9.07
N ASN A 165 -34.36 12.57 -9.98
CA ASN A 165 -35.56 11.73 -10.10
C ASN A 165 -35.38 10.49 -10.95
N SER A 166 -34.36 10.41 -11.85
CA SER A 166 -34.18 9.25 -12.72
C SER A 166 -33.52 8.05 -12.06
N LEU A 167 -32.85 8.19 -10.92
CA LEU A 167 -31.92 7.19 -10.35
C LEU A 167 -30.79 6.80 -11.33
N ALA A 168 -30.62 7.59 -12.39
CA ALA A 168 -29.62 7.34 -13.39
C ALA A 168 -28.26 7.88 -12.94
N SER A 169 -27.19 7.17 -13.32
CA SER A 169 -25.80 7.60 -13.07
C SER A 169 -25.40 8.80 -13.94
N ALA A 170 -26.12 9.06 -15.03
CA ALA A 170 -25.90 10.19 -15.92
C ALA A 170 -27.16 10.53 -16.71
N VAL A 171 -27.26 11.81 -17.11
CA VAL A 171 -28.31 12.33 -18.00
C VAL A 171 -27.65 12.83 -19.28
N VAL A 172 -28.17 12.42 -20.43
CA VAL A 172 -27.69 12.83 -21.75
C VAL A 172 -28.75 13.70 -22.41
N ALA A 173 -28.45 15.00 -22.51
CA ALA A 173 -29.33 15.96 -23.16
C ALA A 173 -29.06 16.02 -24.66
N VAL A 174 -30.14 16.25 -25.43
CA VAL A 174 -30.09 16.49 -26.87
C VAL A 174 -30.43 17.96 -27.12
N ALA A 175 -29.55 18.66 -27.83
CA ALA A 175 -29.77 20.05 -28.24
C ALA A 175 -29.69 20.20 -29.75
N ALA A 176 -30.50 21.11 -30.32
CA ALA A 176 -30.32 21.55 -31.69
C ALA A 176 -29.08 22.46 -31.78
N GLN A 177 -28.49 22.62 -32.97
CA GLN A 177 -27.25 23.38 -33.15
C GLN A 177 -27.33 24.82 -32.62
N GLY A 178 -28.50 25.45 -32.67
CA GLY A 178 -28.72 26.80 -32.12
C GLY A 178 -28.95 26.88 -30.61
N GLU A 179 -29.19 25.73 -29.96
CA GLU A 179 -29.43 25.62 -28.51
C GLU A 179 -28.16 25.24 -27.72
N LEU A 180 -27.08 24.90 -28.42
CA LEU A 180 -25.82 24.42 -27.82
C LEU A 180 -25.24 25.45 -26.82
N PRO A 181 -25.19 26.75 -27.06
CA PRO A 181 -24.66 27.74 -26.11
C PRO A 181 -25.45 27.80 -24.79
N ALA A 182 -26.79 27.62 -24.85
CA ALA A 182 -27.63 27.59 -23.65
C ALA A 182 -27.39 26.32 -22.83
N LEU A 183 -27.26 25.18 -23.50
CA LEU A 183 -26.92 23.91 -22.85
C LEU A 183 -25.52 23.95 -22.22
N GLU A 184 -24.53 24.48 -22.90
CA GLU A 184 -23.19 24.66 -22.37
C GLU A 184 -23.18 25.57 -21.13
N ALA A 185 -23.94 26.66 -21.14
CA ALA A 185 -24.09 27.53 -19.98
C ALA A 185 -24.81 26.84 -18.80
N ALA A 186 -25.84 26.01 -19.08
CA ALA A 186 -26.53 25.22 -18.07
C ALA A 186 -25.59 24.19 -17.43
N VAL A 187 -24.85 23.44 -18.24
CA VAL A 187 -23.90 22.43 -17.78
C VAL A 187 -22.74 23.09 -17.02
N ALA A 188 -22.21 24.21 -17.52
CA ALA A 188 -21.15 24.94 -16.81
C ALA A 188 -21.60 25.41 -15.43
N GLY A 189 -22.87 25.82 -15.29
CA GLY A 189 -23.46 26.20 -14.00
C GLY A 189 -23.68 25.02 -13.02
N LEU A 190 -23.77 23.77 -13.51
CA LEU A 190 -23.89 22.59 -12.69
C LEU A 190 -22.55 22.07 -12.16
N ARG A 191 -21.45 22.36 -12.80
CA ARG A 191 -20.12 21.87 -12.41
C ARG A 191 -19.77 22.16 -10.94
N PRO A 192 -20.02 23.36 -10.38
CA PRO A 192 -19.75 23.64 -8.97
C PRO A 192 -20.63 22.82 -8.01
N LEU A 193 -21.78 22.35 -8.50
CA LEU A 193 -22.77 21.60 -7.73
C LEU A 193 -22.59 20.09 -7.86
N ALA A 194 -21.77 19.63 -8.80
CA ALA A 194 -21.54 18.21 -9.06
C ALA A 194 -21.15 17.40 -7.79
N PRO A 195 -20.28 17.90 -6.89
CA PRO A 195 -19.97 17.21 -5.65
C PRO A 195 -21.19 17.03 -4.74
N LEU A 196 -22.10 17.99 -4.73
CA LEU A 196 -23.33 17.97 -3.93
C LEU A 196 -24.39 17.02 -4.52
N LEU A 197 -24.34 16.80 -5.84
CA LEU A 197 -25.31 15.97 -6.56
C LEU A 197 -24.78 14.56 -6.88
N SER A 198 -23.53 14.26 -6.56
CA SER A 198 -22.88 12.97 -6.86
C SER A 198 -23.22 11.85 -5.88
N GLY A 199 -23.93 12.12 -4.82
CA GLY A 199 -24.32 11.13 -3.80
C GLY A 199 -25.31 10.07 -4.33
N GLU A 200 -25.34 8.92 -3.68
CA GLU A 200 -26.34 7.89 -3.96
C GLU A 200 -27.73 8.33 -3.49
N VAL A 201 -28.73 8.10 -4.35
CA VAL A 201 -30.13 8.31 -3.98
C VAL A 201 -30.63 7.10 -3.21
N ASP A 202 -30.88 7.25 -1.90
CA ASP A 202 -31.25 6.13 -1.04
C ASP A 202 -32.66 5.60 -1.34
N SER A 203 -33.64 6.45 -1.42
CA SER A 203 -35.03 6.02 -1.64
C SER A 203 -35.92 7.14 -2.18
N ILE A 204 -36.89 6.74 -3.01
CA ILE A 204 -37.99 7.59 -3.46
C ILE A 204 -39.16 7.54 -2.45
N ASP A 205 -39.34 6.42 -1.77
CA ASP A 205 -40.40 6.23 -0.76
C ASP A 205 -39.88 6.65 0.62
N PRO A 206 -40.38 7.75 1.18
CA PRO A 206 -40.02 8.19 2.54
C PRO A 206 -40.28 7.15 3.64
N ARG A 207 -41.15 6.16 3.37
CA ARG A 207 -41.50 5.08 4.31
C ARG A 207 -40.47 3.95 4.30
N ALA A 208 -39.78 3.77 3.19
CA ALA A 208 -38.73 2.75 3.03
C ALA A 208 -37.34 3.26 3.42
N SER A 209 -37.17 4.58 3.56
CA SER A 209 -35.92 5.21 3.96
C SER A 209 -35.61 4.98 5.44
N SER A 210 -34.34 4.83 5.78
CA SER A 210 -33.85 4.89 7.16
C SER A 210 -34.09 6.25 7.81
N LEU A 211 -34.33 7.27 7.00
CA LEU A 211 -34.71 8.63 7.39
C LEU A 211 -36.20 8.81 7.16
N ARG A 212 -36.96 8.88 8.22
CA ARG A 212 -38.40 9.14 8.14
C ARG A 212 -38.64 10.62 7.95
N LEU A 213 -39.09 10.99 6.74
CA LEU A 213 -39.53 12.33 6.41
C LEU A 213 -41.00 12.49 6.84
N ALA A 214 -41.28 13.44 7.74
CA ALA A 214 -42.63 13.86 8.05
C ALA A 214 -42.81 15.30 7.52
N VAL A 215 -43.56 15.45 6.42
CA VAL A 215 -43.94 16.77 5.91
C VAL A 215 -45.30 17.12 6.50
N GLN A 216 -45.36 18.13 7.34
CA GLN A 216 -46.61 18.69 7.87
C GLN A 216 -47.00 19.91 7.03
N ALA A 217 -47.81 19.69 5.99
CA ALA A 217 -48.45 20.78 5.26
C ALA A 217 -49.84 20.34 4.81
N ALA A 218 -50.78 21.27 4.77
CA ALA A 218 -52.19 21.03 4.47
C ALA A 218 -52.44 20.62 3.00
N ASP A 219 -51.46 20.78 2.11
CA ASP A 219 -51.53 20.42 0.66
C ASP A 219 -50.33 19.58 0.22
N VAL A 220 -50.30 18.33 0.69
CA VAL A 220 -49.13 17.43 0.57
C VAL A 220 -48.92 16.91 -0.86
N ALA A 221 -49.94 16.91 -1.71
CA ALA A 221 -49.85 16.23 -3.03
C ALA A 221 -48.92 16.93 -4.06
N ALA A 222 -48.69 18.25 -3.90
CA ALA A 222 -47.88 19.05 -4.82
C ALA A 222 -46.48 19.41 -4.31
N ARG A 223 -46.12 19.03 -3.08
CA ARG A 223 -44.95 19.56 -2.36
C ARG A 223 -44.06 18.51 -1.72
N VAL A 224 -43.91 17.35 -2.30
CA VAL A 224 -43.06 16.29 -1.74
C VAL A 224 -41.60 16.52 -2.14
N PRO A 225 -40.64 16.43 -1.22
CA PRO A 225 -39.22 16.41 -1.60
C PRO A 225 -38.98 15.30 -2.61
N HIS A 226 -38.35 15.64 -3.71
CA HIS A 226 -38.18 14.67 -4.79
C HIS A 226 -37.26 13.52 -4.40
N ARG A 227 -36.19 13.73 -3.62
CA ARG A 227 -35.30 12.64 -3.16
C ARG A 227 -34.40 12.97 -1.99
N LEU A 228 -33.92 11.90 -1.34
CA LEU A 228 -32.87 11.87 -0.35
C LEU A 228 -31.56 11.45 -1.00
N LEU A 229 -30.51 12.25 -0.84
CA LEU A 229 -29.18 11.96 -1.30
C LEU A 229 -28.28 11.60 -0.09
N PHE A 230 -27.56 10.50 -0.17
CA PHE A 230 -26.58 10.06 0.80
C PHE A 230 -25.20 9.94 0.18
N GLU A 231 -24.22 10.49 0.83
CA GLU A 231 -22.82 10.27 0.49
C GLU A 231 -22.06 9.76 1.72
N ASN A 232 -21.36 8.60 1.60
CA ASN A 232 -20.42 8.04 2.58
C ASN A 232 -20.91 7.88 4.02
N ARG A 233 -22.21 7.69 4.27
CA ARG A 233 -22.81 7.51 5.59
C ARG A 233 -22.67 8.68 6.56
N THR A 234 -22.14 9.83 6.16
CA THR A 234 -21.85 10.95 7.06
C THR A 234 -22.84 12.09 6.96
N PHE A 235 -23.52 12.24 5.86
CA PHE A 235 -24.53 13.30 5.72
C PHE A 235 -25.68 12.91 4.79
N GLY A 236 -26.86 13.47 5.09
CA GLY A 236 -28.03 13.36 4.24
C GLY A 236 -28.34 14.69 3.60
N MET A 237 -28.60 14.68 2.30
CA MET A 237 -29.04 15.84 1.53
C MET A 237 -30.47 15.64 1.09
N TYR A 238 -31.28 16.69 1.17
CA TYR A 238 -32.68 16.66 0.78
C TYR A 238 -32.95 17.70 -0.29
N LEU A 239 -33.42 17.29 -1.45
CA LEU A 239 -33.74 18.17 -2.56
C LEU A 239 -35.23 18.44 -2.61
N PHE A 240 -35.58 19.72 -2.62
CA PHE A 240 -36.94 20.21 -2.80
C PHE A 240 -37.04 20.93 -4.12
N TYR A 241 -38.05 20.59 -4.90
CA TYR A 241 -38.37 21.31 -6.16
C TYR A 241 -39.87 21.62 -6.20
N GLN A 242 -40.20 22.83 -6.55
CA GLN A 242 -41.57 23.23 -6.77
C GLN A 242 -41.67 24.12 -8.01
N SER A 243 -42.59 23.78 -8.89
CA SER A 243 -42.83 24.53 -10.12
C SER A 243 -43.69 25.79 -9.92
N ASP A 244 -44.49 25.86 -8.83
CA ASP A 244 -45.38 26.98 -8.56
C ASP A 244 -44.82 27.91 -7.48
N VAL A 245 -44.59 29.18 -7.86
CA VAL A 245 -43.89 30.20 -7.06
C VAL A 245 -44.79 30.84 -6.00
N THR A 246 -46.11 30.60 -6.04
CA THR A 246 -47.09 31.29 -5.16
C THR A 246 -47.29 30.64 -3.81
N ALA A 247 -46.62 29.59 -3.52
CA ALA A 247 -46.83 28.77 -2.34
C ALA A 247 -46.08 29.29 -1.08
N SER A 248 -46.73 29.11 0.09
CA SER A 248 -46.13 29.42 1.39
C SER A 248 -44.85 28.56 1.66
N PRO A 249 -43.91 29.04 2.49
CA PRO A 249 -42.80 28.25 2.92
C PRO A 249 -43.25 26.86 3.49
N LEU A 250 -42.47 25.85 3.24
CA LEU A 250 -42.76 24.47 3.65
C LEU A 250 -42.06 24.16 4.95
N ASP A 251 -42.80 23.80 5.98
CA ASP A 251 -42.23 23.28 7.22
C ASP A 251 -41.93 21.77 7.08
N VAL A 252 -40.67 21.44 7.23
CA VAL A 252 -40.16 20.08 7.04
C VAL A 252 -39.64 19.54 8.36
N THR A 253 -40.13 18.36 8.72
CA THR A 253 -39.64 17.62 9.88
C THR A 253 -38.89 16.40 9.38
N LEU A 254 -37.62 16.30 9.76
CA LEU A 254 -36.70 15.28 9.30
C LEU A 254 -36.15 14.49 10.49
N ASN A 255 -35.99 13.19 10.33
CA ASN A 255 -35.25 12.37 11.30
C ASN A 255 -33.80 12.19 10.76
N VAL A 256 -32.85 12.92 11.32
CA VAL A 256 -31.48 13.02 10.82
C VAL A 256 -30.50 12.55 11.90
N PRO A 257 -29.77 11.46 11.69
CA PRO A 257 -28.81 10.93 12.65
C PRO A 257 -27.53 11.76 12.78
N ILE A 258 -27.36 12.79 11.96
CA ILE A 258 -26.13 13.59 11.86
C ILE A 258 -26.30 14.87 12.68
N GLU A 259 -25.29 15.22 13.46
CA GLU A 259 -25.23 16.49 14.18
C GLU A 259 -24.72 17.59 13.24
N GLY A 260 -25.41 18.71 13.19
CA GLY A 260 -25.06 19.88 12.39
C GLY A 260 -26.23 20.84 12.25
N VAL A 261 -25.92 22.10 11.96
CA VAL A 261 -26.93 23.13 11.62
C VAL A 261 -27.13 23.08 10.09
N PRO A 262 -28.35 22.81 9.62
CA PRO A 262 -28.58 22.68 8.18
C PRO A 262 -28.46 24.02 7.47
N VAL A 263 -27.92 23.94 6.25
CA VAL A 263 -27.83 25.07 5.33
C VAL A 263 -28.74 24.79 4.13
N VAL A 264 -29.49 25.81 3.71
CA VAL A 264 -30.34 25.76 2.50
C VAL A 264 -29.59 26.38 1.35
N ILE A 265 -29.42 25.63 0.26
CA ILE A 265 -28.65 26.04 -0.93
C ILE A 265 -29.61 26.13 -2.11
N ASP A 266 -29.68 27.34 -2.76
CA ASP A 266 -30.34 27.51 -4.06
C ASP A 266 -29.41 26.97 -5.14
N LEU A 267 -29.75 25.84 -5.75
CA LEU A 267 -28.90 25.13 -6.72
C LEU A 267 -28.78 25.86 -8.06
N ILE A 268 -29.65 26.86 -8.33
CA ILE A 268 -29.58 27.65 -9.54
C ILE A 268 -28.70 28.89 -9.35
N ARG A 269 -28.87 29.59 -8.24
CA ARG A 269 -28.11 30.79 -7.91
C ARG A 269 -26.79 30.54 -7.23
N GLY A 270 -26.58 29.32 -6.68
CA GLY A 270 -25.43 29.00 -5.88
C GLY A 270 -25.37 29.75 -4.54
N THR A 271 -26.49 30.36 -4.11
CA THR A 271 -26.56 31.09 -2.85
C THR A 271 -26.96 30.16 -1.72
N GLN A 272 -26.35 30.34 -0.57
CA GLN A 272 -26.70 29.60 0.64
C GLN A 272 -27.27 30.53 1.71
N SER A 273 -28.12 29.97 2.56
CA SER A 273 -28.69 30.66 3.71
C SER A 273 -28.82 29.67 4.88
N ALA A 274 -28.77 30.22 6.10
CA ALA A 274 -29.14 29.42 7.26
C ALA A 274 -30.58 28.92 7.14
N ALA A 275 -30.85 27.70 7.55
CA ALA A 275 -32.18 27.13 7.49
C ALA A 275 -33.12 27.90 8.43
N ALA A 276 -34.17 28.49 7.86
CA ALA A 276 -35.17 29.19 8.66
C ALA A 276 -35.95 28.20 9.53
N GLY A 277 -36.43 28.63 10.70
CA GLY A 277 -37.19 27.77 11.61
C GLY A 277 -36.45 26.56 12.15
N TYR A 278 -35.13 26.52 12.06
CA TYR A 278 -34.32 25.38 12.52
C TYR A 278 -34.53 25.15 14.04
N ARG A 279 -34.93 23.93 14.35
CA ARG A 279 -35.03 23.41 15.71
C ARG A 279 -34.72 21.91 15.71
N ARG A 280 -33.90 21.48 16.62
CA ARG A 280 -33.55 20.06 16.78
C ARG A 280 -34.06 19.51 18.10
N GLU A 281 -34.73 18.37 18.04
CA GLU A 281 -35.22 17.62 19.21
C GLU A 281 -34.72 16.18 19.10
N GLY A 282 -33.54 15.90 19.67
CA GLY A 282 -32.84 14.61 19.47
C GLY A 282 -32.40 14.40 18.01
N GLN A 283 -32.90 13.35 17.41
CA GLN A 283 -32.67 13.07 15.97
C GLN A 283 -33.65 13.78 15.04
N THR A 284 -34.69 14.43 15.61
CA THR A 284 -35.69 15.13 14.81
C THR A 284 -35.27 16.57 14.56
N VAL A 285 -35.25 16.98 13.30
CA VAL A 285 -34.90 18.32 12.86
C VAL A 285 -36.11 18.96 12.18
N HIS A 286 -36.46 20.17 12.60
CA HIS A 286 -37.46 21.00 11.96
C HIS A 286 -36.78 22.12 11.18
N VAL A 287 -37.20 22.34 9.94
CA VAL A 287 -36.67 23.37 9.04
C VAL A 287 -37.79 23.94 8.18
N THR A 288 -37.79 25.26 7.99
CA THR A 288 -38.69 25.92 7.04
C THR A 288 -37.96 26.11 5.72
N ALA A 289 -38.36 25.38 4.68
CA ALA A 289 -37.78 25.46 3.34
C ALA A 289 -38.44 26.58 2.54
N PRO A 290 -37.67 27.52 1.96
CA PRO A 290 -38.23 28.58 1.13
C PRO A 290 -38.78 27.99 -0.19
N GLN A 291 -39.95 28.50 -0.61
CA GLN A 291 -40.58 28.11 -1.88
C GLN A 291 -40.21 29.11 -2.95
N THR A 292 -39.29 28.76 -3.83
CA THR A 292 -38.71 29.70 -4.79
C THR A 292 -38.94 29.29 -6.28
N GLY A 293 -39.65 28.19 -6.52
CA GLY A 293 -39.79 27.61 -7.88
C GLY A 293 -38.48 27.09 -8.47
N ARG A 294 -37.43 26.98 -7.66
CA ARG A 294 -36.11 26.48 -8.05
C ARG A 294 -35.71 25.33 -7.13
N PRO A 295 -34.90 24.37 -7.62
CA PRO A 295 -34.42 23.29 -6.78
C PRO A 295 -33.54 23.82 -5.63
N MET A 296 -33.88 23.41 -4.43
CA MET A 296 -33.21 23.76 -3.17
C MET A 296 -32.66 22.51 -2.51
N LEU A 297 -31.47 22.60 -1.95
CA LEU A 297 -30.82 21.52 -1.20
C LEU A 297 -30.74 21.92 0.28
N ILE A 298 -31.15 21.02 1.18
CA ILE A 298 -30.89 21.14 2.61
C ILE A 298 -29.70 20.23 2.94
N ASP A 299 -28.61 20.83 3.34
CA ASP A 299 -27.36 20.14 3.68
C ASP A 299 -27.18 20.12 5.20
N PHE A 300 -26.98 18.93 5.78
CA PHE A 300 -26.77 18.68 7.20
C PHE A 300 -25.31 18.37 7.56
N ASN A 301 -24.41 18.42 6.60
CA ASN A 301 -23.00 18.13 6.84
C ASN A 301 -22.30 19.29 7.57
N ALA A 302 -21.88 19.10 8.83
CA ALA A 302 -21.18 20.12 9.60
C ALA A 302 -19.85 20.54 8.96
N GLU A 303 -19.11 19.62 8.36
CA GLU A 303 -17.86 19.93 7.64
C GLU A 303 -18.15 20.72 6.35
N ALA A 304 -19.21 20.40 5.64
CA ALA A 304 -19.66 21.19 4.49
C ALA A 304 -20.08 22.61 4.92
N ASN A 305 -20.72 22.78 6.06
CA ASN A 305 -21.09 24.07 6.60
C ASN A 305 -19.88 24.94 6.95
N GLU A 306 -18.82 24.36 7.54
CA GLU A 306 -17.55 25.06 7.80
C GLU A 306 -16.85 25.46 6.50
N VAL A 307 -16.75 24.55 5.55
CA VAL A 307 -16.15 24.78 4.24
C VAL A 307 -16.93 25.84 3.44
N PHE A 308 -18.25 25.87 3.55
CA PHE A 308 -19.08 26.90 2.90
C PHE A 308 -18.97 28.25 3.59
N ALA A 309 -18.83 28.31 4.91
CA ALA A 309 -18.62 29.57 5.63
C ALA A 309 -17.28 30.23 5.26
N GLU A 310 -16.20 29.48 5.23
CA GLU A 310 -14.88 29.94 4.75
C GLU A 310 -14.92 30.33 3.25
N ARG A 311 -15.66 29.57 2.43
CA ARG A 311 -15.79 29.85 0.98
C ARG A 311 -16.61 31.09 0.67
N SER A 312 -17.53 31.52 1.55
CA SER A 312 -18.29 32.76 1.34
C SER A 312 -17.41 34.02 1.42
N GLU A 313 -16.29 33.98 2.13
CA GLU A 313 -15.28 35.05 2.13
C GLU A 313 -14.36 34.99 0.89
N ILE A 314 -14.21 33.83 0.25
CA ILE A 314 -13.36 33.59 -0.93
C ILE A 314 -14.15 33.66 -2.24
N ALA A 315 -15.47 33.88 -2.20
CA ALA A 315 -16.38 33.81 -3.36
C ALA A 315 -16.15 34.83 -4.48
N ALA A 316 -15.02 35.54 -4.50
CA ALA A 316 -14.55 36.28 -5.67
C ALA A 316 -13.73 35.41 -6.64
N GLU A 317 -13.26 34.20 -6.25
CA GLU A 317 -12.52 33.30 -7.14
C GLU A 317 -13.41 32.09 -7.51
N ARG A 318 -13.52 31.86 -8.82
CA ARG A 318 -14.22 30.67 -9.38
C ARG A 318 -13.69 29.36 -8.79
N LEU A 319 -14.52 28.64 -8.03
CA LEU A 319 -14.17 27.30 -7.54
C LEU A 319 -14.13 26.33 -8.71
N LEU A 320 -12.99 25.68 -8.87
CA LEU A 320 -12.80 24.65 -9.89
C LEU A 320 -13.28 23.29 -9.36
N SER A 321 -13.92 22.51 -10.22
CA SER A 321 -14.23 21.10 -9.92
C SER A 321 -12.93 20.27 -9.86
N VAL A 322 -13.00 19.10 -9.23
CA VAL A 322 -11.83 18.20 -9.19
C VAL A 322 -11.40 17.75 -10.59
N GLU A 323 -12.36 17.58 -11.51
CA GLU A 323 -12.09 17.24 -12.90
C GLU A 323 -11.38 18.38 -13.62
N GLU A 324 -11.80 19.64 -13.39
CA GLU A 324 -11.11 20.82 -13.92
C GLU A 324 -9.70 20.96 -13.36
N ILE A 325 -9.51 20.73 -12.07
CA ILE A 325 -8.19 20.76 -11.43
C ILE A 325 -7.28 19.72 -12.06
N ILE A 326 -7.76 18.49 -12.22
CA ILE A 326 -6.99 17.40 -12.85
C ILE A 326 -6.76 17.69 -14.35
N ALA A 327 -7.75 18.21 -15.05
CA ALA A 327 -7.60 18.59 -16.46
C ALA A 327 -6.54 19.68 -16.63
N ASN A 328 -6.59 20.76 -15.83
CA ASN A 328 -5.61 21.83 -15.85
C ASN A 328 -4.21 21.33 -15.44
N HIS A 329 -4.13 20.44 -14.43
CA HIS A 329 -2.87 19.78 -14.09
C HIS A 329 -2.29 19.00 -15.27
N ARG A 330 -3.11 18.24 -15.99
CA ARG A 330 -2.67 17.48 -17.17
C ARG A 330 -2.22 18.41 -18.31
N LEU A 331 -2.93 19.54 -18.54
CA LEU A 331 -2.53 20.54 -19.52
C LEU A 331 -1.19 21.18 -19.14
N GLN A 332 -1.00 21.53 -17.88
CA GLN A 332 0.26 22.05 -17.36
C GLN A 332 1.40 21.05 -17.57
N GLN A 333 1.16 19.77 -17.24
CA GLN A 333 2.14 18.72 -17.43
C GLN A 333 2.48 18.53 -18.92
N ALA A 334 1.49 18.48 -19.81
CA ALA A 334 1.71 18.36 -21.25
C ALA A 334 2.47 19.57 -21.82
N SER A 335 2.15 20.79 -21.36
CA SER A 335 2.91 21.99 -21.72
C SER A 335 4.37 21.89 -21.26
N GLN A 336 4.60 21.47 -20.03
CA GLN A 336 5.94 21.26 -19.47
C GLN A 336 6.73 20.21 -20.28
N ASP A 337 6.09 19.08 -20.60
CA ASP A 337 6.70 17.99 -21.38
C ASP A 337 7.04 18.44 -22.82
N SER A 338 6.31 19.42 -23.37
CA SER A 338 6.62 19.99 -24.69
C SER A 338 7.87 20.88 -24.68
N LEU A 339 8.10 21.60 -23.59
CA LEU A 339 9.23 22.51 -23.41
C LEU A 339 10.50 21.76 -22.98
N LEU A 340 10.36 20.70 -22.19
CA LEU A 340 11.47 19.94 -21.65
C LEU A 340 11.80 18.75 -22.57
N GLN A 341 12.84 18.88 -23.35
CA GLN A 341 13.29 17.78 -24.24
C GLN A 341 14.11 16.74 -23.49
N HIS A 342 14.97 17.20 -22.60
CA HIS A 342 15.82 16.37 -21.75
C HIS A 342 16.35 17.16 -20.56
N TYR A 343 16.74 16.45 -19.50
CA TYR A 343 17.48 17.05 -18.39
C TYR A 343 18.40 16.04 -17.73
N SER A 344 19.41 16.56 -17.06
CA SER A 344 20.25 15.80 -16.14
C SER A 344 20.19 16.37 -14.74
N ALA A 345 20.44 15.54 -13.75
CA ALA A 345 20.47 15.93 -12.34
C ALA A 345 21.48 15.06 -11.58
N THR A 346 21.93 15.54 -10.43
CA THR A 346 22.61 14.74 -9.41
C THR A 346 21.58 14.15 -8.47
N VAL A 347 21.67 12.86 -8.18
CA VAL A 347 20.71 12.16 -7.33
C VAL A 347 21.43 11.41 -6.22
N VAL A 348 21.09 11.75 -4.98
CA VAL A 348 21.52 11.00 -3.80
C VAL A 348 20.35 10.11 -3.37
N MET A 349 20.65 8.81 -3.24
CA MET A 349 19.68 7.82 -2.77
C MET A 349 20.22 7.14 -1.52
N GLU A 350 19.46 7.25 -0.44
CA GLU A 350 19.71 6.58 0.82
C GLU A 350 18.71 5.44 1.01
N GLN A 351 19.18 4.29 1.43
CA GLN A 351 18.35 3.13 1.72
C GLN A 351 18.78 2.50 3.04
N HIS A 352 17.82 2.35 3.93
CA HIS A 352 18.02 1.78 5.26
C HIS A 352 17.26 0.48 5.38
N PHE A 353 17.99 -0.63 5.53
CA PHE A 353 17.45 -1.98 5.61
C PHE A 353 17.37 -2.43 7.07
N ARG A 354 16.16 -2.79 7.54
CA ARG A 354 15.85 -3.20 8.90
C ARG A 354 15.29 -4.62 8.92
N PRO A 355 16.15 -5.64 9.13
CA PRO A 355 15.68 -7.04 9.12
C PRO A 355 14.85 -7.41 10.35
N THR A 356 15.17 -6.86 11.52
CA THR A 356 14.44 -7.13 12.78
C THR A 356 14.21 -5.84 13.58
N VAL A 357 13.40 -5.91 14.63
CA VAL A 357 13.17 -4.78 15.55
C VAL A 357 14.40 -4.49 16.40
N ALA A 358 15.20 -5.51 16.70
CA ALA A 358 16.37 -5.41 17.55
C ALA A 358 17.66 -5.04 16.79
N ASP A 359 17.68 -5.26 15.47
CA ASP A 359 18.88 -5.05 14.65
C ASP A 359 18.89 -3.63 14.06
N ALA A 360 19.98 -2.92 14.19
CA ALA A 360 20.21 -1.64 13.55
C ALA A 360 20.27 -1.71 12.02
N GLY A 361 20.31 -2.91 11.44
CA GLY A 361 20.31 -3.15 10.00
C GLY A 361 21.56 -2.61 9.30
N TYR A 362 21.46 -2.37 8.00
CA TYR A 362 22.51 -1.79 7.20
C TYR A 362 21.98 -0.69 6.28
N ASP A 363 22.89 0.22 5.92
CA ASP A 363 22.57 1.41 5.15
C ASP A 363 23.34 1.39 3.83
N VAL A 364 22.66 1.81 2.76
CA VAL A 364 23.24 1.97 1.43
C VAL A 364 23.01 3.38 0.97
N VAL A 365 24.06 4.06 0.53
CA VAL A 365 23.98 5.38 -0.05
C VAL A 365 24.61 5.35 -1.44
N THR A 366 23.89 5.85 -2.42
CA THR A 366 24.40 6.00 -3.79
C THR A 366 24.27 7.45 -4.22
N GLU A 367 25.29 7.95 -4.89
CA GLU A 367 25.22 9.18 -5.66
C GLU A 367 25.22 8.83 -7.13
N ASN A 368 24.30 9.41 -7.89
CA ASN A 368 24.09 9.07 -9.29
C ASN A 368 23.95 10.33 -10.13
N ARG A 369 24.38 10.24 -11.38
CA ARG A 369 24.00 11.17 -12.42
C ARG A 369 22.79 10.62 -13.14
N TYR A 370 21.76 11.40 -13.18
CA TYR A 370 20.47 11.07 -13.79
C TYR A 370 20.34 11.72 -15.15
N PHE A 371 19.92 10.96 -16.14
CA PHE A 371 19.66 11.42 -17.50
C PHE A 371 18.21 11.07 -17.87
N SER A 372 17.39 12.08 -18.10
CA SER A 372 16.02 11.91 -18.57
C SER A 372 15.89 12.50 -19.97
N GLY A 373 15.42 11.72 -20.92
CA GLY A 373 15.15 12.13 -22.29
C GLY A 373 13.93 11.41 -22.85
N ARG A 374 13.51 11.79 -24.05
CA ARG A 374 12.33 11.19 -24.72
C ARG A 374 12.45 9.69 -24.97
N ASP A 375 13.66 9.16 -25.05
CA ASP A 375 13.96 7.74 -25.25
C ASP A 375 14.08 6.95 -23.94
N GLY A 376 13.85 7.59 -22.80
CA GLY A 376 13.83 6.98 -21.48
C GLY A 376 14.82 7.59 -20.49
N VAL A 377 14.93 6.92 -19.35
CA VAL A 377 15.70 7.37 -18.19
C VAL A 377 16.89 6.45 -17.97
N GLU A 378 18.05 7.06 -17.72
CA GLU A 378 19.29 6.36 -17.41
C GLU A 378 19.98 6.96 -16.19
N TRP A 379 20.69 6.10 -15.47
CA TRP A 379 21.39 6.43 -14.24
C TRP A 379 22.85 5.99 -14.38
N GLU A 380 23.79 6.88 -14.10
CA GLU A 380 25.20 6.55 -13.93
C GLU A 380 25.55 6.63 -12.46
N GLU A 381 26.00 5.55 -11.87
CA GLU A 381 26.40 5.53 -10.47
C GLU A 381 27.77 6.21 -10.29
N LEU A 382 27.82 7.32 -9.59
CA LEU A 382 29.03 8.09 -9.29
C LEU A 382 29.73 7.55 -8.05
N SER A 383 28.97 7.25 -7.00
CA SER A 383 29.48 6.65 -5.77
C SER A 383 28.50 5.62 -5.21
N PHE A 384 29.04 4.64 -4.47
CA PHE A 384 28.27 3.61 -3.79
C PHE A 384 28.92 3.30 -2.46
N SER A 385 28.15 3.42 -1.38
CA SER A 385 28.60 3.15 -0.03
C SER A 385 27.67 2.20 0.70
N VAL A 386 28.23 1.23 1.42
CA VAL A 386 27.50 0.34 2.31
C VAL A 386 28.00 0.55 3.72
N ASN A 387 27.08 0.84 4.65
CA ASN A 387 27.45 1.21 6.03
C ASN A 387 28.54 2.29 6.09
N GLY A 388 28.48 3.27 5.15
CA GLY A 388 29.43 4.35 5.01
C GLY A 388 30.79 3.98 4.42
N SER A 389 31.06 2.72 4.12
CA SER A 389 32.26 2.30 3.39
C SER A 389 32.06 2.44 1.89
N HIS A 390 32.92 3.19 1.23
CA HIS A 390 32.86 3.40 -0.22
C HIS A 390 33.33 2.17 -1.01
N TRP A 391 32.63 1.82 -2.10
CA TRP A 391 32.91 0.68 -2.98
C TRP A 391 33.03 1.17 -4.41
N GLY A 392 34.06 0.67 -5.12
CA GLY A 392 34.26 0.96 -6.54
C GLY A 392 33.33 0.14 -7.46
N ALA A 393 33.41 0.39 -8.76
CA ALA A 393 32.58 -0.28 -9.79
C ALA A 393 32.73 -1.81 -9.81
N ASN A 394 33.88 -2.35 -9.41
CA ASN A 394 34.14 -3.81 -9.34
C ASN A 394 33.71 -4.42 -7.99
N ARG A 395 32.69 -3.85 -7.35
CA ARG A 395 32.16 -4.40 -6.09
C ARG A 395 31.45 -5.74 -6.31
N PRO A 396 31.45 -6.63 -5.31
CA PRO A 396 30.59 -7.81 -5.36
C PRO A 396 29.11 -7.40 -5.32
N PRO A 397 28.21 -8.16 -5.92
CA PRO A 397 26.78 -7.90 -5.83
C PRO A 397 26.31 -8.11 -4.40
N PHE A 398 25.70 -7.09 -3.82
CA PHE A 398 25.07 -7.21 -2.51
C PHE A 398 23.70 -7.86 -2.66
N PRO A 399 23.38 -8.92 -1.90
CA PRO A 399 22.23 -9.80 -2.16
C PRO A 399 20.88 -9.12 -2.19
N LEU A 400 20.68 -8.06 -1.41
CA LEU A 400 19.42 -7.34 -1.30
C LEU A 400 19.41 -5.99 -2.04
N LEU A 401 20.50 -5.64 -2.70
CA LEU A 401 20.71 -4.34 -3.33
C LEU A 401 20.57 -4.36 -4.85
N GLN A 402 20.03 -5.44 -5.40
CA GLN A 402 19.79 -5.52 -6.83
C GLN A 402 18.63 -4.58 -7.20
N PRO A 403 18.85 -3.62 -8.11
CA PRO A 403 17.86 -2.60 -8.46
C PRO A 403 16.52 -3.18 -8.88
N GLU A 404 16.53 -4.26 -9.62
CA GLU A 404 15.33 -4.94 -10.11
C GLU A 404 14.47 -5.59 -9.02
N LYS A 405 15.01 -5.75 -7.79
CA LYS A 405 14.31 -6.42 -6.67
C LYS A 405 13.88 -5.50 -5.56
N VAL A 406 14.67 -4.47 -5.29
CA VAL A 406 14.50 -3.64 -4.10
C VAL A 406 14.24 -2.18 -4.45
N LEU A 407 14.69 -1.74 -5.63
CA LEU A 407 14.46 -0.39 -6.12
C LEU A 407 13.16 -0.35 -6.91
N SER A 408 12.03 -0.12 -6.26
CA SER A 408 10.92 0.50 -6.95
C SER A 408 11.27 1.96 -7.14
N LEU A 409 11.35 2.38 -8.38
CA LEU A 409 11.45 3.79 -8.72
C LEU A 409 10.12 4.47 -8.38
N PRO A 410 10.13 5.78 -8.13
CA PRO A 410 8.88 6.52 -8.04
C PRO A 410 8.10 6.25 -9.32
N LEU A 411 6.97 5.55 -9.19
CA LEU A 411 6.10 5.34 -10.33
C LEU A 411 5.67 6.72 -10.83
N GLN A 412 5.78 6.93 -12.13
CA GLN A 412 5.22 8.11 -12.76
C GLN A 412 3.70 8.04 -12.62
N LEU A 413 3.17 8.74 -11.64
CA LEU A 413 1.73 8.90 -11.46
C LEU A 413 1.19 9.73 -12.62
N GLN A 414 0.55 9.08 -13.57
CA GLN A 414 -0.25 9.72 -14.59
C GLN A 414 -1.69 9.75 -14.10
N PHE A 415 -2.19 10.95 -13.78
CA PHE A 415 -3.58 11.14 -13.40
C PHE A 415 -4.46 11.04 -14.65
N GLY A 416 -5.02 9.88 -14.88
CA GLY A 416 -5.87 9.53 -16.03
C GLY A 416 -7.21 8.95 -15.61
N VAL A 417 -7.82 8.23 -16.53
CA VAL A 417 -9.12 7.55 -16.35
C VAL A 417 -9.06 6.37 -15.38
N ASP A 418 -7.87 5.92 -15.01
CA ASP A 418 -7.66 4.78 -14.10
C ASP A 418 -7.90 5.13 -12.63
N TYR A 419 -8.18 6.40 -12.32
CA TYR A 419 -8.38 6.89 -10.97
C TYR A 419 -9.71 7.62 -10.81
N ARG A 420 -10.32 7.45 -9.65
CA ARG A 420 -11.39 8.31 -9.14
C ARG A 420 -10.77 9.39 -8.27
N TYR A 421 -11.18 10.62 -8.49
CA TYR A 421 -10.64 11.80 -7.79
C TYR A 421 -11.69 12.40 -6.87
N ARG A 422 -11.24 12.93 -5.72
CA ARG A 422 -12.08 13.65 -4.79
C ARG A 422 -11.31 14.86 -4.26
N LEU A 423 -11.88 16.04 -4.38
CA LEU A 423 -11.33 17.25 -3.78
C LEU A 423 -11.57 17.21 -2.27
N GLN A 424 -10.49 17.30 -1.48
CA GLN A 424 -10.54 17.32 -0.02
C GLN A 424 -10.59 18.74 0.54
N GLY A 425 -10.06 19.71 -0.21
CA GLY A 425 -10.00 21.10 0.22
C GLY A 425 -8.79 21.84 -0.33
N VAL A 426 -8.35 22.84 0.40
CA VAL A 426 -7.15 23.64 0.12
C VAL A 426 -6.26 23.62 1.34
N GLU A 427 -4.97 23.40 1.13
CA GLU A 427 -3.94 23.37 2.19
C GLU A 427 -2.71 24.14 1.72
N ARG A 428 -2.04 24.82 2.66
CA ARG A 428 -0.76 25.46 2.37
C ARG A 428 0.38 24.50 2.66
N VAL A 429 1.10 24.11 1.62
CA VAL A 429 2.22 23.16 1.67
C VAL A 429 3.47 23.82 1.10
N ASP A 430 4.57 23.79 1.86
CA ASP A 430 5.86 24.39 1.47
C ASP A 430 5.73 25.86 1.02
N GLY A 431 4.78 26.62 1.64
CA GLY A 431 4.49 28.00 1.34
C GLY A 431 3.59 28.25 0.13
N VAL A 432 3.11 27.20 -0.54
CA VAL A 432 2.23 27.22 -1.72
C VAL A 432 0.82 26.82 -1.34
N ASP A 433 -0.19 27.57 -1.76
CA ASP A 433 -1.60 27.23 -1.57
C ASP A 433 -2.01 26.18 -2.61
N CYS A 434 -2.36 24.97 -2.15
CA CYS A 434 -2.60 23.82 -2.99
C CYS A 434 -4.03 23.30 -2.88
N TYR A 435 -4.60 22.85 -3.98
CA TYR A 435 -5.74 21.95 -3.97
C TYR A 435 -5.30 20.59 -3.44
N VAL A 436 -6.04 20.04 -2.49
CA VAL A 436 -5.80 18.69 -1.93
C VAL A 436 -6.76 17.72 -2.60
N VAL A 437 -6.24 16.83 -3.42
CA VAL A 437 -7.05 15.89 -4.19
C VAL A 437 -6.67 14.46 -3.80
N SER A 438 -7.60 13.69 -3.27
CA SER A 438 -7.43 12.26 -3.09
C SER A 438 -7.71 11.53 -4.40
N PHE A 439 -7.00 10.42 -4.61
CA PHE A 439 -7.16 9.57 -5.78
C PHE A 439 -7.15 8.09 -5.38
N ASP A 440 -8.08 7.34 -5.93
CA ASP A 440 -8.23 5.89 -5.74
C ASP A 440 -8.27 5.20 -7.10
N PRO A 441 -7.63 4.03 -7.28
CA PRO A 441 -7.74 3.27 -8.50
C PRO A 441 -9.19 2.87 -8.79
N VAL A 442 -9.62 3.05 -10.02
CA VAL A 442 -10.81 2.37 -10.53
C VAL A 442 -10.43 0.91 -10.70
N GLU A 443 -11.15 0.01 -10.04
CA GLU A 443 -10.85 -1.41 -9.90
C GLU A 443 -10.10 -2.02 -11.11
N GLY A 444 -8.93 -2.60 -10.83
CA GLY A 444 -8.08 -3.24 -11.82
C GLY A 444 -7.06 -4.17 -11.17
N ARG A 445 -6.54 -5.13 -11.97
CA ARG A 445 -5.46 -6.03 -11.55
C ARG A 445 -4.08 -5.37 -11.66
N GLN A 446 -4.01 -4.16 -12.15
CA GLN A 446 -2.76 -3.42 -12.31
C GLN A 446 -2.26 -2.89 -10.96
N SER A 447 -0.94 -2.76 -10.82
CA SER A 447 -0.32 -2.13 -9.67
C SER A 447 -0.43 -0.61 -9.84
N LEU A 448 -1.36 -0.01 -9.12
CA LEU A 448 -1.66 1.42 -9.13
C LEU A 448 -1.43 2.00 -7.74
N TYR A 449 -1.62 3.31 -7.57
CA TYR A 449 -1.48 4.00 -6.30
C TYR A 449 -2.82 4.51 -5.77
N ARG A 450 -2.94 4.56 -4.46
CA ARG A 450 -4.01 5.24 -3.73
C ARG A 450 -3.37 6.32 -2.86
N GLY A 451 -3.93 7.52 -2.86
CA GLY A 451 -3.32 8.56 -2.03
C GLY A 451 -3.91 9.94 -2.23
N THR A 452 -3.09 10.94 -1.94
CA THR A 452 -3.42 12.36 -2.02
C THR A 452 -2.35 13.11 -2.81
N VAL A 453 -2.76 14.03 -3.66
CA VAL A 453 -1.90 14.95 -4.39
C VAL A 453 -2.24 16.39 -4.02
N TRP A 454 -1.21 17.19 -3.83
CA TRP A 454 -1.28 18.63 -3.62
C TRP A 454 -0.89 19.34 -4.93
N ILE A 455 -1.84 20.08 -5.49
CA ILE A 455 -1.71 20.78 -6.78
C ILE A 455 -1.75 22.28 -6.53
N ASP A 456 -0.73 23.01 -6.95
CA ASP A 456 -0.67 24.46 -6.82
C ASP A 456 -1.89 25.13 -7.49
N ARG A 457 -2.55 26.01 -6.76
CA ARG A 457 -3.75 26.71 -7.23
C ARG A 457 -3.50 27.65 -8.41
N LYS A 458 -2.29 28.16 -8.56
CA LYS A 458 -1.94 29.15 -9.61
C LYS A 458 -1.42 28.50 -10.88
N THR A 459 -0.50 27.57 -10.74
CA THR A 459 0.20 26.95 -11.87
C THR A 459 -0.38 25.61 -12.25
N PHE A 460 -1.20 24.98 -11.39
CA PHE A 460 -1.66 23.59 -11.47
C PHE A 460 -0.53 22.57 -11.50
N ALA A 461 0.65 22.98 -11.09
CA ALA A 461 1.77 22.07 -10.93
C ALA A 461 1.60 21.20 -9.70
N ARG A 462 2.10 19.98 -9.76
CA ARG A 462 2.16 19.06 -8.64
C ARG A 462 3.24 19.50 -7.67
N ILE A 463 2.92 19.64 -6.39
CA ILE A 463 3.86 20.04 -5.33
C ILE A 463 4.24 18.84 -4.48
N ARG A 464 3.26 18.03 -4.08
CA ARG A 464 3.47 16.85 -3.23
C ARG A 464 2.51 15.74 -3.62
N VAL A 465 2.96 14.50 -3.46
CA VAL A 465 2.10 13.31 -3.56
C VAL A 465 2.40 12.41 -2.39
N GLN A 466 1.39 11.96 -1.68
CA GLN A 466 1.51 10.89 -0.69
C GLN A 466 0.64 9.73 -1.14
N ALA A 467 1.26 8.57 -1.34
CA ALA A 467 0.56 7.45 -1.93
C ALA A 467 1.04 6.10 -1.41
N VAL A 468 0.13 5.13 -1.41
CA VAL A 468 0.41 3.72 -1.11
C VAL A 468 0.13 2.92 -2.37
N GLN A 469 1.07 2.07 -2.74
CA GLN A 469 0.94 1.22 -3.92
C GLN A 469 0.00 0.05 -3.65
N THR A 470 -0.90 -0.21 -4.59
CA THR A 470 -1.85 -1.33 -4.56
C THR A 470 -1.37 -2.49 -5.43
N ASN A 471 -1.91 -3.69 -5.23
CA ASN A 471 -1.63 -4.88 -6.06
C ASN A 471 -0.14 -5.16 -6.29
N LEU A 472 0.66 -5.01 -5.25
CA LEU A 472 2.10 -5.25 -5.28
C LEU A 472 2.43 -6.71 -5.61
N ALA A 473 3.45 -6.90 -6.45
CA ALA A 473 4.02 -8.22 -6.70
C ALA A 473 4.96 -8.64 -5.56
N ALA A 474 4.99 -9.95 -5.25
CA ALA A 474 5.96 -10.49 -4.31
C ALA A 474 7.40 -10.22 -4.81
N PRO A 475 8.36 -9.92 -3.93
CA PRO A 475 8.30 -10.00 -2.47
C PRO A 475 7.82 -8.73 -1.75
N VAL A 476 7.42 -7.70 -2.49
CA VAL A 476 6.99 -6.43 -1.88
C VAL A 476 5.58 -6.58 -1.31
N VAL A 477 5.42 -6.28 -0.04
CA VAL A 477 4.15 -6.39 0.69
C VAL A 477 3.46 -5.05 0.82
N SER A 478 4.25 -4.00 1.03
CA SER A 478 3.79 -2.63 1.18
C SER A 478 4.81 -1.66 0.59
N ASN A 479 4.34 -0.58 -0.04
CA ASN A 479 5.15 0.53 -0.50
C ASN A 479 4.36 1.84 -0.31
N GLU A 480 4.82 2.69 0.60
CA GLU A 480 4.31 4.03 0.84
C GLU A 480 5.35 5.03 0.38
N GLU A 481 4.93 6.04 -0.40
CA GLU A 481 5.80 7.09 -0.90
C GLU A 481 5.22 8.48 -0.61
N VAL A 482 6.11 9.40 -0.25
CA VAL A 482 5.84 10.84 -0.26
C VAL A 482 6.81 11.46 -1.26
N GLN A 483 6.28 11.93 -2.37
CA GLN A 483 7.01 12.54 -3.47
C GLN A 483 6.91 14.07 -3.37
N HIS A 484 8.01 14.76 -3.63
CA HIS A 484 8.11 16.21 -3.61
C HIS A 484 8.48 16.73 -4.99
N TYR A 485 7.81 17.80 -5.39
CA TYR A 485 8.04 18.50 -6.65
C TYR A 485 8.31 19.96 -6.37
N ARG A 486 9.21 20.57 -7.12
CA ARG A 486 9.54 21.99 -6.96
C ARG A 486 9.88 22.63 -8.29
N PRO A 487 9.80 23.95 -8.42
CA PRO A 487 10.35 24.65 -9.58
C PRO A 487 11.88 24.49 -9.55
N VAL A 488 12.45 24.00 -10.66
CA VAL A 488 13.88 23.72 -10.79
C VAL A 488 14.59 24.67 -11.75
N GLY A 489 13.83 25.48 -12.48
CA GLY A 489 14.29 26.45 -13.45
C GLY A 489 13.17 26.85 -14.39
N ALA A 490 13.46 27.58 -15.44
CA ALA A 490 12.52 27.99 -16.47
C ALA A 490 13.09 27.73 -17.87
N VAL A 491 12.21 27.34 -18.80
CA VAL A 491 12.51 27.25 -20.23
C VAL A 491 11.55 28.20 -20.97
N ASP A 492 12.06 29.07 -21.81
CA ASP A 492 11.28 30.09 -22.51
C ASP A 492 10.39 30.95 -21.58
N GLY A 493 10.89 31.23 -20.36
CA GLY A 493 10.18 32.02 -19.36
C GLY A 493 9.12 31.24 -18.56
N HIS A 494 8.85 29.98 -18.87
CA HIS A 494 7.90 29.12 -18.15
C HIS A 494 8.62 28.29 -17.08
N PRO A 495 8.20 28.38 -15.77
CA PRO A 495 8.80 27.60 -14.71
C PRO A 495 8.47 26.12 -14.90
N LEU A 496 9.48 25.27 -14.73
CA LEU A 496 9.36 23.82 -14.81
C LEU A 496 9.36 23.19 -13.41
N PHE A 497 8.32 22.45 -13.09
CA PHE A 497 8.16 21.73 -11.82
C PHE A 497 8.55 20.28 -12.02
N LEU A 498 9.71 19.91 -11.50
CA LEU A 498 10.19 18.54 -11.62
C LEU A 498 10.19 17.82 -10.25
N PHE A 499 10.24 16.51 -10.35
CA PHE A 499 10.42 15.65 -9.20
C PHE A 499 11.75 15.98 -8.51
N ALA A 500 11.67 16.43 -7.26
CA ALA A 500 12.82 16.88 -6.48
C ALA A 500 13.30 15.84 -5.47
N GLY A 501 12.46 14.88 -5.16
CA GLY A 501 12.82 13.80 -4.25
C GLY A 501 11.62 13.04 -3.71
N LEU A 502 11.91 11.97 -2.99
CA LEU A 502 10.91 11.19 -2.27
C LEU A 502 11.45 10.66 -0.94
N THR A 503 10.52 10.40 -0.04
CA THR A 503 10.73 9.46 1.06
C THR A 503 9.79 8.28 0.89
N ALA A 504 10.30 7.07 1.01
CA ALA A 504 9.49 5.87 0.86
C ALA A 504 9.73 4.88 2.00
N ARG A 505 8.69 4.13 2.33
CA ARG A 505 8.74 3.00 3.26
C ARG A 505 8.20 1.77 2.56
N GLN A 506 9.07 0.80 2.40
CA GLN A 506 8.75 -0.44 1.72
C GLN A 506 8.90 -1.61 2.69
N ILE A 507 7.91 -2.49 2.73
CA ILE A 507 8.01 -3.76 3.45
C ILE A 507 8.21 -4.86 2.41
N VAL A 508 9.32 -5.56 2.53
CA VAL A 508 9.69 -6.67 1.66
C VAL A 508 9.75 -7.94 2.50
N MET A 509 9.06 -8.98 2.07
CA MET A 509 9.05 -10.26 2.77
C MET A 509 10.18 -11.15 2.25
N ILE A 510 11.12 -11.48 3.12
CA ILE A 510 12.30 -12.29 2.81
C ILE A 510 12.52 -13.28 3.93
N ALA A 511 12.69 -14.55 3.61
CA ALA A 511 12.96 -15.62 4.57
C ALA A 511 11.96 -15.66 5.75
N GLY A 512 10.67 -15.52 5.45
CA GLY A 512 9.60 -15.54 6.46
C GLY A 512 9.45 -14.26 7.29
N ARG A 513 10.33 -13.28 7.09
CA ARG A 513 10.35 -12.05 7.89
C ARG A 513 10.06 -10.82 7.03
N ASN A 514 9.36 -9.88 7.61
CA ASN A 514 9.17 -8.55 7.01
C ASN A 514 10.45 -7.72 7.22
N LEU A 515 11.10 -7.38 6.12
CA LEU A 515 12.20 -6.43 6.07
C LEU A 515 11.62 -5.05 5.78
N LEU A 516 11.84 -4.09 6.66
CA LEU A 516 11.53 -2.69 6.39
C LEU A 516 12.70 -2.06 5.62
N VAL A 517 12.39 -1.44 4.49
CA VAL A 517 13.32 -0.62 3.72
C VAL A 517 12.80 0.81 3.74
N GLU A 518 13.52 1.70 4.38
CA GLU A 518 13.28 3.14 4.31
C GLU A 518 14.18 3.74 3.25
N LYS A 519 13.62 4.59 2.39
CA LYS A 519 14.31 5.18 1.25
C LYS A 519 14.13 6.69 1.25
N SER A 520 15.21 7.41 1.03
CA SER A 520 15.22 8.84 0.72
C SER A 520 15.94 9.06 -0.59
N VAL A 521 15.35 9.84 -1.48
CA VAL A 521 15.95 10.20 -2.78
C VAL A 521 15.86 11.71 -2.92
N THR A 522 16.97 12.34 -3.22
CA THR A 522 17.05 13.80 -3.40
C THR A 522 17.70 14.12 -4.73
N PHE A 523 17.04 14.98 -5.50
CA PHE A 523 17.53 15.48 -6.78
C PHE A 523 18.05 16.91 -6.63
N THR A 524 19.26 17.17 -7.14
CA THR A 524 19.93 18.46 -7.16
C THR A 524 20.56 18.73 -8.53
N ASP A 525 21.12 19.91 -8.72
CA ASP A 525 21.93 20.29 -9.88
C ASP A 525 21.25 20.00 -11.24
N PHE A 526 19.99 20.39 -11.36
CA PHE A 526 19.23 20.21 -12.60
C PHE A 526 19.83 21.03 -13.75
N VAL A 527 20.09 20.38 -14.88
CA VAL A 527 20.47 21.03 -16.13
C VAL A 527 19.39 20.72 -17.17
N LEU A 528 18.56 21.73 -17.49
CA LEU A 528 17.42 21.62 -18.38
C LEU A 528 17.86 21.89 -19.83
N ASN A 529 17.51 21.03 -20.78
CA ASN A 529 17.83 21.14 -22.21
C ASN A 529 19.30 21.49 -22.48
N GLY A 530 20.24 20.93 -21.67
CA GLY A 530 21.67 21.25 -21.77
C GLY A 530 22.26 20.81 -23.12
N ALA A 531 23.03 21.68 -23.77
CA ALA A 531 23.64 21.40 -25.08
C ALA A 531 24.58 20.19 -25.04
N ASP A 532 25.22 19.94 -23.92
CA ASP A 532 26.17 18.85 -23.68
C ASP A 532 25.54 17.54 -23.19
N PHE A 533 24.20 17.49 -23.13
CA PHE A 533 23.47 16.32 -22.59
C PHE A 533 23.82 15.03 -23.33
N ALA A 534 23.79 15.06 -24.69
CA ALA A 534 24.04 13.89 -25.49
C ALA A 534 25.49 13.39 -25.32
N GLU A 535 26.46 14.31 -25.26
CA GLU A 535 27.88 14.01 -25.07
C GLU A 535 28.12 13.38 -23.69
N LYS A 536 27.64 14.02 -22.62
CA LYS A 536 27.76 13.51 -21.25
C LYS A 536 27.13 12.13 -21.09
N ARG A 537 25.97 11.90 -21.69
CA ARG A 537 25.26 10.62 -21.66
C ARG A 537 26.04 9.54 -22.43
N GLN A 538 26.60 9.89 -23.59
CA GLN A 538 27.43 8.96 -24.37
C GLN A 538 28.73 8.63 -23.62
N ALA A 539 29.38 9.62 -23.01
CA ALA A 539 30.57 9.41 -22.19
C ALA A 539 30.26 8.48 -20.98
N ALA A 540 29.13 8.65 -20.33
CA ALA A 540 28.68 7.74 -19.27
C ALA A 540 28.50 6.31 -19.78
N ARG A 541 27.89 6.12 -20.97
CA ARG A 541 27.71 4.81 -21.59
C ARG A 541 29.03 4.17 -22.01
N ALA A 542 30.03 4.96 -22.40
CA ALA A 542 31.36 4.49 -22.77
C ALA A 542 32.27 4.19 -21.56
N GLY A 543 31.97 4.82 -20.40
CA GLY A 543 32.75 4.70 -19.19
C GLY A 543 32.71 3.33 -18.53
N ASP A 544 33.43 3.18 -17.39
CA ASP A 544 33.48 1.93 -16.62
C ASP A 544 32.52 1.90 -15.43
N ARG A 545 31.85 3.01 -15.12
CA ARG A 545 30.90 3.11 -14.00
C ARG A 545 29.67 2.26 -14.26
N ILE A 546 29.01 1.82 -13.20
CA ILE A 546 27.77 1.08 -13.32
C ILE A 546 26.67 2.02 -13.84
N MET A 547 25.90 1.53 -14.79
CA MET A 547 24.74 2.23 -15.32
C MET A 547 23.48 1.38 -15.22
N TYR A 548 22.36 2.07 -15.08
CA TYR A 548 21.02 1.49 -15.06
C TYR A 548 20.16 2.19 -16.12
N ARG A 549 19.19 1.47 -16.65
CA ARG A 549 18.10 2.01 -17.44
C ARG A 549 16.77 1.71 -16.75
N GLU A 550 15.90 2.69 -16.75
CA GLU A 550 14.52 2.52 -16.34
C GLU A 550 13.71 1.84 -17.44
N THR A 551 12.99 0.79 -17.09
CA THR A 551 12.13 0.03 -18.00
C THR A 551 10.78 -0.20 -17.33
N ASP A 552 9.77 -0.62 -18.08
CA ASP A 552 8.44 -0.99 -17.55
C ASP A 552 8.50 -2.10 -16.48
N GLN A 553 9.61 -2.86 -16.45
CA GLN A 553 9.84 -3.93 -15.47
C GLN A 553 10.79 -3.50 -14.32
N GLY A 554 11.05 -2.20 -14.16
CA GLY A 554 11.96 -1.63 -13.19
C GLY A 554 13.36 -1.33 -13.75
N LEU A 555 14.31 -1.05 -12.87
CA LEU A 555 15.70 -0.75 -13.26
C LEU A 555 16.41 -1.98 -13.79
N ARG A 556 17.11 -1.82 -14.90
CA ARG A 556 17.97 -2.85 -15.52
C ARG A 556 19.39 -2.35 -15.64
N TYR A 557 20.35 -3.23 -15.37
CA TYR A 557 21.77 -2.94 -15.58
C TYR A 557 22.12 -2.85 -17.06
N TYR A 558 23.07 -1.97 -17.38
CA TYR A 558 23.78 -2.03 -18.62
C TYR A 558 24.96 -3.01 -18.53
N VAL A 559 25.05 -3.95 -19.45
CA VAL A 559 26.18 -4.87 -19.59
C VAL A 559 27.00 -4.52 -20.83
N LYS A 560 28.33 -4.65 -20.76
CA LYS A 560 29.22 -4.42 -21.90
C LYS A 560 29.00 -5.51 -22.96
N GLN A 561 28.81 -5.09 -24.20
CA GLN A 561 28.72 -5.98 -25.34
C GLN A 561 29.55 -5.36 -26.50
N GLY A 562 30.71 -5.94 -26.78
CA GLY A 562 31.68 -5.35 -27.72
C GLY A 562 32.16 -3.98 -27.21
N THR A 563 32.09 -2.97 -28.08
CA THR A 563 32.47 -1.58 -27.76
C THR A 563 31.32 -0.76 -27.11
N GLY A 564 30.13 -1.33 -27.01
CA GLY A 564 28.96 -0.66 -26.47
C GLY A 564 28.40 -1.31 -25.21
N ARG A 565 27.28 -0.78 -24.75
CA ARG A 565 26.50 -1.34 -23.64
C ARG A 565 25.08 -1.61 -24.09
N VAL A 566 24.52 -2.73 -23.64
CA VAL A 566 23.12 -3.12 -23.84
C VAL A 566 22.43 -3.31 -22.50
N VAL A 567 21.13 -3.08 -22.47
CA VAL A 567 20.32 -3.34 -21.28
C VAL A 567 20.23 -4.84 -21.05
N SER A 568 20.55 -5.29 -19.86
CA SER A 568 20.48 -6.70 -19.49
C SER A 568 19.03 -7.14 -19.29
N ASP A 569 18.60 -8.15 -20.01
CA ASP A 569 17.31 -8.82 -19.80
C ASP A 569 17.35 -9.79 -18.60
N ARG A 570 18.54 -10.05 -18.05
CA ARG A 570 18.71 -11.00 -16.96
C ARG A 570 18.34 -10.36 -15.64
N THR A 571 17.40 -10.96 -14.94
CA THR A 571 17.11 -10.67 -13.54
C THR A 571 17.80 -11.69 -12.66
N THR A 572 18.52 -11.24 -11.65
CA THR A 572 19.18 -12.14 -10.71
C THR A 572 18.18 -12.55 -9.62
N GLN A 573 17.61 -13.73 -9.79
CA GLN A 573 16.63 -14.29 -8.83
C GLN A 573 17.30 -15.02 -7.66
N LYS A 574 18.63 -15.13 -7.67
CA LYS A 574 19.40 -15.86 -6.64
C LYS A 574 20.45 -14.93 -6.05
N ALA A 575 20.61 -15.01 -4.73
CA ALA A 575 21.67 -14.32 -4.02
C ALA A 575 22.44 -15.30 -3.13
N LYS A 576 23.74 -15.13 -3.08
CA LYS A 576 24.64 -15.96 -2.27
C LYS A 576 25.59 -15.07 -1.49
N ALA A 577 25.86 -15.42 -0.25
CA ALA A 577 26.89 -14.79 0.56
C ALA A 577 27.61 -15.83 1.40
N MET A 578 28.87 -15.58 1.69
CA MET A 578 29.69 -16.37 2.59
C MET A 578 30.11 -15.52 3.76
N ALA A 579 30.04 -16.07 4.96
CA ALA A 579 30.58 -15.48 6.17
C ALA A 579 31.62 -16.40 6.76
N MET A 580 32.72 -15.83 7.26
CA MET A 580 33.70 -16.53 8.07
C MET A 580 34.13 -15.67 9.23
N GLY A 581 34.40 -16.27 10.37
CA GLY A 581 34.77 -15.50 11.54
C GLY A 581 35.06 -16.33 12.74
N VAL A 582 35.18 -15.65 13.87
CA VAL A 582 35.38 -16.25 15.17
C VAL A 582 34.60 -15.48 16.22
N THR A 583 33.98 -16.21 17.14
CA THR A 583 33.35 -15.63 18.32
C THR A 583 34.09 -16.17 19.56
N VAL A 584 34.57 -15.25 20.38
CA VAL A 584 35.13 -15.57 21.70
C VAL A 584 34.05 -15.16 22.72
N ASP A 585 33.44 -16.18 23.30
CA ASP A 585 32.37 -16.03 24.30
C ASP A 585 32.71 -16.92 25.47
N PRO A 586 32.69 -16.43 26.71
CA PRO A 586 33.03 -17.20 27.90
C PRO A 586 32.15 -18.46 28.09
N SER A 587 30.98 -18.52 27.45
CA SER A 587 30.13 -19.73 27.48
C SER A 587 30.74 -20.92 26.75
N PHE A 588 31.64 -20.69 25.82
CA PHE A 588 32.35 -21.73 25.10
C PHE A 588 33.76 -21.91 25.67
N GLY A 589 34.24 -23.12 25.79
CA GLY A 589 35.58 -23.42 26.29
C GLY A 589 36.71 -23.08 25.31
N PHE A 590 36.39 -22.61 24.10
CA PHE A 590 37.29 -22.28 23.00
C PHE A 590 36.69 -21.20 22.10
N PRO A 591 37.51 -20.47 21.37
CA PRO A 591 36.99 -19.56 20.32
C PRO A 591 36.16 -20.34 19.28
N LEU A 592 34.88 -20.01 19.15
CA LEU A 592 33.96 -20.66 18.23
C LEU A 592 34.21 -20.17 16.80
N PRO A 593 34.75 -20.99 15.88
CA PRO A 593 34.84 -20.60 14.48
C PRO A 593 33.47 -20.61 13.82
N ILE A 594 33.18 -19.55 13.08
CA ILE A 594 31.96 -19.40 12.29
C ILE A 594 32.35 -19.49 10.82
N PHE A 595 31.75 -20.42 10.11
CA PHE A 595 31.80 -20.48 8.65
C PHE A 595 30.37 -20.63 8.16
N GLY A 596 29.91 -19.69 7.33
CA GLY A 596 28.52 -19.70 6.91
C GLY A 596 28.34 -19.45 5.42
N ILE A 597 27.29 -20.03 4.88
CA ILE A 597 26.80 -19.79 3.52
C ILE A 597 25.34 -19.40 3.63
N ASN A 598 25.01 -18.25 3.04
CA ASN A 598 23.63 -17.81 2.87
C ASN A 598 23.24 -17.93 1.40
N TYR A 599 22.11 -18.57 1.14
CA TYR A 599 21.55 -18.73 -0.19
C TYR A 599 20.09 -18.28 -0.19
N LEU A 600 19.76 -17.36 -1.08
CA LEU A 600 18.41 -16.88 -1.30
C LEU A 600 18.01 -17.16 -2.75
N ASN A 601 16.81 -17.69 -2.96
CA ASN A 601 16.19 -17.86 -4.26
C ASN A 601 14.77 -17.28 -4.21
N PHE A 602 14.55 -16.21 -4.95
CA PHE A 602 13.28 -15.50 -4.97
C PHE A 602 12.23 -16.10 -5.92
N ALA A 603 12.62 -17.14 -6.67
CA ALA A 603 11.73 -17.83 -7.59
C ALA A 603 12.03 -19.33 -7.59
N LEU A 604 11.69 -20.02 -6.50
CA LEU A 604 11.91 -21.45 -6.33
C LEU A 604 11.13 -22.25 -7.39
N GLY A 605 11.85 -23.11 -8.13
CA GLY A 605 11.25 -23.91 -9.19
C GLY A 605 10.71 -23.06 -10.37
N GLY A 606 11.21 -21.83 -10.58
CA GLY A 606 10.72 -20.91 -11.60
C GLY A 606 9.44 -20.15 -11.19
N ARG A 607 8.91 -20.36 -9.99
CA ARG A 607 7.70 -19.71 -9.48
C ARG A 607 8.08 -18.42 -8.77
N GLN A 608 7.73 -17.28 -9.34
CA GLN A 608 8.03 -15.96 -8.78
C GLN A 608 7.30 -15.66 -7.46
N ASP A 609 6.30 -16.47 -7.12
CA ASP A 609 5.51 -16.37 -5.88
C ASP A 609 6.05 -17.24 -4.73
N THR A 610 7.14 -17.97 -4.94
CA THR A 610 7.70 -18.89 -3.92
C THR A 610 9.19 -18.61 -3.74
N GLN A 611 9.61 -18.43 -2.49
CA GLN A 611 10.97 -18.10 -2.10
C GLN A 611 11.59 -19.23 -1.27
N LEU A 612 12.91 -19.37 -1.38
CA LEU A 612 13.73 -20.22 -0.53
C LEU A 612 14.86 -19.40 0.07
N ALA A 613 15.00 -19.43 1.38
CA ALA A 613 16.17 -18.92 2.09
C ALA A 613 16.85 -20.08 2.86
N MET A 614 18.16 -20.20 2.72
CA MET A 614 18.98 -21.17 3.41
C MET A 614 20.16 -20.46 4.06
N LEU A 615 20.35 -20.71 5.34
CA LEU A 615 21.53 -20.29 6.10
C LEU A 615 22.20 -21.54 6.66
N PHE A 616 23.43 -21.73 6.32
CA PHE A 616 24.31 -22.69 7.00
C PHE A 616 25.43 -21.91 7.67
N ALA A 617 25.61 -22.06 8.95
CA ALA A 617 26.62 -21.34 9.74
C ALA A 617 27.50 -22.33 10.55
N GLY A 618 28.05 -23.36 9.89
CA GLY A 618 28.94 -24.35 10.42
C GLY A 618 28.32 -25.29 11.46
N VAL A 619 27.77 -24.70 12.52
CA VAL A 619 27.15 -25.42 13.64
C VAL A 619 25.62 -25.41 13.60
N LEU A 620 25.03 -24.55 12.78
CA LEU A 620 23.57 -24.44 12.66
C LEU A 620 23.14 -24.38 11.18
N ALA A 621 21.94 -24.88 10.93
CA ALA A 621 21.27 -24.77 9.65
C ALA A 621 19.86 -24.21 9.84
N ALA A 622 19.49 -23.23 8.98
CA ALA A 622 18.14 -22.72 8.93
C ALA A 622 17.66 -22.70 7.47
N ILE A 623 16.46 -23.17 7.24
CA ILE A 623 15.81 -23.18 5.93
C ILE A 623 14.43 -22.56 6.10
N ASN A 624 14.10 -21.61 5.23
CA ASN A 624 12.76 -21.05 5.12
C ASN A 624 12.27 -21.23 3.68
N ILE A 625 11.08 -21.76 3.53
CA ILE A 625 10.35 -21.80 2.27
C ILE A 625 9.10 -20.97 2.49
N GLN A 626 8.90 -19.97 1.65
CA GLN A 626 7.85 -18.98 1.83
C GLN A 626 7.08 -18.71 0.55
N ARG A 627 5.78 -18.48 0.73
CA ARG A 627 4.88 -17.97 -0.29
C ARG A 627 4.27 -16.63 0.20
N PRO A 628 4.83 -15.47 -0.21
CA PRO A 628 4.46 -14.15 0.30
C PRO A 628 3.02 -13.72 0.03
N LYS A 629 2.37 -14.28 -1.01
CA LYS A 629 0.97 -14.05 -1.36
C LYS A 629 0.35 -15.33 -1.88
N ILE A 630 -0.63 -15.85 -1.17
CA ILE A 630 -1.37 -17.03 -1.58
C ILE A 630 -2.51 -16.59 -2.50
N ALA A 631 -2.50 -17.03 -3.76
CA ALA A 631 -3.56 -16.75 -4.74
C ALA A 631 -3.95 -15.25 -4.83
N HIS A 632 -2.96 -14.36 -4.77
CA HIS A 632 -3.13 -12.89 -4.78
C HIS A 632 -3.93 -12.30 -3.60
N THR A 633 -4.13 -13.07 -2.54
CA THR A 633 -4.77 -12.61 -1.31
C THR A 633 -3.75 -11.95 -0.36
N PRO A 634 -4.19 -11.24 0.70
CA PRO A 634 -3.29 -10.71 1.73
C PRO A 634 -2.73 -11.79 2.69
N PHE A 635 -2.88 -13.05 2.37
CA PHE A 635 -2.33 -14.16 3.16
C PHE A 635 -0.99 -14.62 2.63
N ASP A 636 -0.07 -14.93 3.55
CA ASP A 636 1.22 -15.57 3.28
C ASP A 636 1.35 -16.87 4.09
N ALA A 637 2.21 -17.77 3.64
CA ALA A 637 2.56 -18.96 4.41
C ALA A 637 4.05 -19.23 4.32
N SER A 638 4.65 -19.74 5.40
CA SER A 638 6.03 -20.21 5.40
C SER A 638 6.21 -21.49 6.21
N VAL A 639 7.25 -22.20 5.83
CA VAL A 639 7.79 -23.36 6.57
C VAL A 639 9.20 -23.00 6.97
N ASP A 640 9.49 -23.09 8.27
CA ASP A 640 10.81 -22.86 8.84
C ASP A 640 11.37 -24.19 9.36
N LEU A 641 12.61 -24.51 8.99
CA LEU A 641 13.37 -25.60 9.54
C LEU A 641 14.63 -25.03 10.19
N PHE A 642 14.87 -25.40 11.42
CA PHE A 642 16.05 -24.97 12.15
C PHE A 642 16.63 -26.14 12.91
N GLY A 643 17.95 -26.32 12.86
CA GLY A 643 18.66 -27.33 13.61
C GLY A 643 20.07 -26.89 13.97
N ILE A 644 20.58 -27.39 15.09
CA ILE A 644 21.94 -27.18 15.55
C ILE A 644 22.69 -28.53 15.49
N ALA A 645 23.75 -28.58 14.64
CA ALA A 645 24.55 -29.80 14.47
C ALA A 645 25.54 -30.05 15.62
N VAL A 646 25.97 -29.00 16.33
CA VAL A 646 26.87 -29.07 17.45
C VAL A 646 26.10 -28.85 18.75
N PRO A 647 26.02 -29.88 19.63
CA PRO A 647 25.35 -29.72 20.90
C PRO A 647 25.94 -28.59 21.75
N SER A 648 25.11 -27.83 22.42
CA SER A 648 25.53 -26.77 23.34
C SER A 648 25.44 -27.25 24.81
N SER A 649 26.40 -26.83 25.63
CA SER A 649 26.35 -27.12 27.06
C SER A 649 25.47 -26.07 27.76
N ASP A 650 24.38 -26.55 28.36
CA ASP A 650 23.48 -25.75 29.18
C ASP A 650 24.05 -25.59 30.58
N ARG A 651 24.47 -24.40 30.95
CA ARG A 651 25.12 -24.05 32.22
C ARG A 651 24.12 -23.41 33.19
N VAL A 652 24.33 -23.61 34.49
CA VAL A 652 23.57 -22.94 35.55
C VAL A 652 24.52 -22.23 36.48
N HIS A 653 24.20 -21.00 36.85
CA HIS A 653 24.92 -20.20 37.81
C HIS A 653 23.98 -19.78 38.97
N ASP A 654 24.51 -19.83 40.18
CA ASP A 654 23.88 -19.29 41.39
C ASP A 654 24.82 -18.29 42.08
N ALA A 655 24.49 -17.90 43.33
CA ALA A 655 25.28 -16.96 44.10
C ALA A 655 26.68 -17.46 44.42
N GLN A 656 26.94 -18.78 44.42
CA GLN A 656 28.22 -19.41 44.68
C GLN A 656 29.05 -19.63 43.41
N GLY A 657 28.51 -19.42 42.25
CA GLY A 657 29.18 -19.60 40.97
C GLY A 657 28.49 -20.63 40.05
N GLU A 658 29.24 -21.24 39.13
CA GLU A 658 28.71 -22.24 38.22
C GLU A 658 28.50 -23.58 38.89
N ARG A 659 27.30 -24.15 38.79
CA ARG A 659 26.99 -25.54 39.20
C ARG A 659 27.40 -26.53 38.11
N SER A 660 28.69 -26.74 37.94
CA SER A 660 29.23 -27.55 36.85
C SER A 660 28.74 -29.01 36.86
N GLY A 661 28.43 -29.59 38.04
CA GLY A 661 27.83 -30.90 38.17
C GLY A 661 26.43 -31.06 37.62
N GLU A 662 25.76 -29.94 37.24
CA GLU A 662 24.42 -29.93 36.66
C GLU A 662 24.39 -29.51 35.20
N ARG A 663 25.52 -29.50 34.50
CA ARG A 663 25.56 -29.20 33.08
C ARG A 663 24.79 -30.23 32.27
N VAL A 664 24.13 -29.79 31.25
CA VAL A 664 23.35 -30.63 30.34
C VAL A 664 23.70 -30.28 28.90
N ILE A 665 24.04 -31.25 28.11
CA ILE A 665 24.18 -31.04 26.65
C ILE A 665 22.80 -31.00 26.03
N THR A 666 22.54 -29.94 25.25
CA THR A 666 21.25 -29.73 24.57
C THR A 666 21.44 -29.53 23.08
N TRP A 667 20.51 -30.03 22.26
CA TRP A 667 20.43 -29.76 20.84
C TRP A 667 18.96 -29.64 20.42
N PRO A 668 18.50 -28.40 20.16
CA PRO A 668 17.15 -28.16 19.66
C PRO A 668 17.08 -28.28 18.15
N GLU A 669 16.01 -28.92 17.68
CA GLU A 669 15.59 -28.91 16.27
C GLU A 669 14.15 -28.40 16.19
N THR A 670 13.86 -27.53 15.24
CA THR A 670 12.54 -26.87 15.16
C THR A 670 12.02 -26.91 13.73
N THR A 671 10.74 -27.27 13.60
CA THR A 671 9.96 -27.08 12.38
C THR A 671 8.81 -26.11 12.68
N GLY A 672 8.73 -25.01 11.95
CA GLY A 672 7.69 -24.00 12.08
C GLY A 672 6.78 -23.97 10.87
N LEU A 673 5.48 -23.82 11.08
CA LEU A 673 4.49 -23.51 10.07
C LEU A 673 3.85 -22.18 10.43
N ASN A 674 3.92 -21.22 9.53
CA ASN A 674 3.36 -19.90 9.77
C ASN A 674 2.33 -19.57 8.69
N LEU A 675 1.22 -18.97 9.13
CA LEU A 675 0.19 -18.39 8.28
C LEU A 675 0.02 -16.93 8.65
N GLY A 676 0.41 -16.04 7.76
CA GLY A 676 0.33 -14.60 7.96
C GLY A 676 -0.89 -13.99 7.26
N TRP A 677 -1.40 -12.93 7.85
CA TRP A 677 -2.44 -12.08 7.29
C TRP A 677 -2.04 -10.62 7.39
N GLN A 678 -1.91 -9.96 6.24
CA GLN A 678 -1.64 -8.53 6.15
C GLN A 678 -2.95 -7.76 6.22
N PHE A 679 -3.30 -7.21 7.39
CA PHE A 679 -4.54 -6.45 7.61
C PHE A 679 -4.54 -5.11 6.90
N THR A 680 -3.42 -4.40 7.00
CA THR A 680 -3.16 -3.12 6.34
C THR A 680 -1.75 -3.14 5.76
N PRO A 681 -1.35 -2.17 4.94
CA PRO A 681 0.04 -2.07 4.48
C PRO A 681 1.10 -2.10 5.58
N PHE A 682 0.74 -1.78 6.82
CA PHE A 682 1.67 -1.62 7.95
C PHE A 682 1.45 -2.61 9.10
N GLN A 683 0.42 -3.44 9.02
CA GLN A 683 0.01 -4.34 10.11
C GLN A 683 -0.13 -5.76 9.63
N LYS A 684 0.53 -6.67 10.32
CA LYS A 684 0.47 -8.11 10.03
C LYS A 684 0.19 -8.91 11.29
N GLY A 685 -0.73 -9.85 11.19
CA GLY A 685 -0.91 -10.92 12.16
C GLY A 685 -0.35 -12.21 11.58
N THR A 686 0.26 -13.05 12.42
CA THR A 686 0.77 -14.37 12.01
C THR A 686 0.31 -15.41 13.03
N PHE A 687 -0.34 -16.45 12.55
CA PHE A 687 -0.54 -17.67 13.32
C PHE A 687 0.68 -18.56 13.13
N GLN A 688 1.16 -19.19 14.22
CA GLN A 688 2.37 -20.00 14.26
C GLN A 688 2.09 -21.36 14.88
N TYR A 689 2.47 -22.41 14.19
CA TYR A 689 2.60 -23.74 14.76
C TYR A 689 4.06 -24.15 14.74
N GLN A 690 4.57 -24.64 15.86
CA GLN A 690 5.95 -25.05 16.02
C GLN A 690 6.02 -26.47 16.54
N LEU A 691 6.75 -27.33 15.85
CA LEU A 691 7.16 -28.63 16.32
C LEU A 691 8.64 -28.57 16.67
N ARG A 692 8.98 -28.76 17.92
CA ARG A 692 10.35 -28.68 18.40
C ARG A 692 10.75 -29.99 19.03
N PHE A 693 11.91 -30.53 18.63
CA PHE A 693 12.58 -31.61 19.29
C PHE A 693 13.71 -31.07 20.16
N ASP A 694 13.74 -31.42 21.44
CA ASP A 694 14.81 -31.10 22.37
C ASP A 694 15.49 -32.39 22.85
N GLY A 695 16.75 -32.55 22.48
CA GLY A 695 17.59 -33.62 22.96
C GLY A 695 18.38 -33.18 24.18
N TYR A 696 18.51 -34.06 25.18
CA TYR A 696 19.24 -33.82 26.44
C TYR A 696 20.14 -34.99 26.81
N HIS A 697 21.43 -34.68 27.13
CA HIS A 697 22.40 -35.65 27.65
C HIS A 697 23.24 -35.05 28.78
N LYS A 698 23.85 -35.90 29.61
CA LYS A 698 24.86 -35.47 30.58
C LYS A 698 26.09 -34.92 29.84
N ASP A 699 26.64 -33.82 30.38
CA ASP A 699 27.98 -33.34 30.03
C ASP A 699 29.03 -34.21 30.77
N THR A 700 30.26 -34.14 30.36
CA THR A 700 31.40 -34.83 31.00
C THR A 700 31.63 -34.43 32.46
N THR A 701 31.16 -33.23 32.83
CA THR A 701 31.24 -32.68 34.19
C THR A 701 29.99 -32.96 35.01
N THR A 702 28.94 -33.52 34.43
CA THR A 702 27.66 -33.78 35.13
C THR A 702 27.85 -34.91 36.17
N VAL A 703 27.48 -34.64 37.42
CA VAL A 703 27.56 -35.65 38.49
C VAL A 703 26.56 -36.78 38.24
N ASP A 704 26.93 -38.01 38.71
CA ASP A 704 26.08 -39.17 38.48
C ASP A 704 24.70 -39.07 39.12
N ALA A 705 24.61 -38.36 40.26
CA ALA A 705 23.35 -38.10 40.97
C ALA A 705 22.40 -37.18 40.23
N PHE A 706 22.86 -36.42 39.23
CA PHE A 706 21.99 -35.53 38.42
C PHE A 706 21.28 -36.35 37.34
N GLN A 707 19.95 -36.24 37.34
CA GLN A 707 19.07 -36.80 36.31
C GLN A 707 18.75 -35.72 35.26
N PRO A 708 19.26 -35.85 34.01
CA PRO A 708 18.89 -34.90 32.93
C PRO A 708 17.42 -35.08 32.56
N PRO A 709 16.74 -34.04 31.99
CA PRO A 709 15.40 -34.20 31.48
C PRO A 709 15.37 -35.24 30.35
N SER A 710 14.19 -35.79 30.11
CA SER A 710 13.99 -36.66 28.96
C SER A 710 13.95 -35.88 27.67
N SER A 711 14.62 -36.37 26.63
CA SER A 711 14.42 -35.83 25.27
C SER A 711 12.92 -35.83 24.91
N THR A 712 12.47 -34.80 24.29
CA THR A 712 11.02 -34.57 24.09
C THR A 712 10.70 -33.86 22.80
N ILE A 713 9.49 -34.14 22.29
CA ILE A 713 8.88 -33.32 21.24
C ILE A 713 7.94 -32.33 21.94
N THR A 714 8.07 -31.08 21.57
CA THR A 714 7.22 -29.95 22.05
C THR A 714 6.40 -29.42 20.92
N ASN A 715 5.06 -29.37 21.11
CA ASN A 715 4.16 -28.70 20.20
C ASN A 715 3.89 -27.26 20.72
N GLY A 716 4.06 -26.27 19.87
CA GLY A 716 3.81 -24.88 20.19
C GLY A 716 2.73 -24.29 19.27
N PHE A 717 1.79 -23.54 19.83
CA PHE A 717 0.77 -22.80 19.11
C PHE A 717 0.85 -21.37 19.55
N GLY A 718 0.95 -20.45 18.58
CA GLY A 718 1.13 -19.05 18.92
C GLY A 718 0.63 -18.11 17.87
N GLY A 719 0.79 -16.84 18.17
CA GLY A 719 0.52 -15.74 17.26
C GLY A 719 1.53 -14.64 17.43
N ALA A 720 1.75 -13.92 16.36
CA ALA A 720 2.57 -12.71 16.32
C ALA A 720 1.78 -11.57 15.69
N TYR A 721 2.05 -10.36 16.16
CA TYR A 721 1.55 -9.14 15.58
C TYR A 721 2.73 -8.21 15.30
N GLU A 722 2.74 -7.62 14.11
CA GLU A 722 3.74 -6.65 13.68
C GLU A 722 3.05 -5.35 13.21
N TYR A 723 3.59 -4.21 13.65
CA TYR A 723 3.25 -2.89 13.16
C TYR A 723 4.52 -2.13 12.80
N ARG A 724 4.57 -1.56 11.59
CA ARG A 724 5.74 -0.81 11.10
C ARG A 724 5.28 0.43 10.35
N ARG A 725 5.44 1.60 10.94
CA ARG A 725 5.11 2.89 10.30
C ARG A 725 5.84 4.05 10.95
N ALA A 726 6.16 5.08 10.17
CA ALA A 726 6.72 6.36 10.64
C ALA A 726 8.01 6.23 11.46
N GLY A 727 8.90 5.29 11.08
CA GLY A 727 10.16 5.02 11.79
C GLY A 727 9.99 4.18 13.06
N TYR A 728 8.75 3.82 13.43
CA TYR A 728 8.48 2.89 14.53
C TYR A 728 8.30 1.47 14.01
N SER A 729 8.82 0.51 14.76
CA SER A 729 8.50 -0.91 14.60
C SER A 729 8.06 -1.47 15.93
N PHE A 730 6.89 -2.10 15.96
CA PHE A 730 6.36 -2.79 17.12
C PHE A 730 6.09 -4.24 16.78
N THR A 731 6.49 -5.15 17.66
CA THR A 731 6.18 -6.59 17.56
C THR A 731 5.63 -7.09 18.88
N ALA A 732 4.67 -8.00 18.82
CA ALA A 732 4.18 -8.73 19.97
C ALA A 732 4.01 -10.21 19.57
N ASN A 733 4.50 -11.12 20.39
CA ASN A 733 4.42 -12.55 20.17
C ASN A 733 3.89 -13.23 21.42
N GLY A 734 3.11 -14.29 21.23
CA GLY A 734 2.67 -15.14 22.32
C GLY A 734 2.48 -16.57 21.83
N ALA A 735 2.97 -17.53 22.59
CA ALA A 735 2.82 -18.95 22.25
C ALA A 735 2.64 -19.82 23.50
N TRP A 736 1.82 -20.83 23.36
CA TRP A 736 1.61 -21.89 24.33
C TRP A 736 2.26 -23.17 23.81
N TYR A 737 2.96 -23.87 24.71
CA TYR A 737 3.75 -25.05 24.40
C TYR A 737 3.32 -26.25 25.23
N LYS A 738 3.35 -27.45 24.61
CA LYS A 738 3.08 -28.72 25.27
C LYS A 738 4.11 -29.75 24.88
N ARG A 739 4.84 -30.24 25.88
CA ARG A 739 5.82 -31.37 25.77
C ARG A 739 5.07 -32.68 25.72
N ALA A 740 5.44 -33.56 24.82
CA ALA A 740 4.85 -34.89 24.70
C ALA A 740 5.24 -35.78 25.91
N SER A 741 6.49 -35.71 26.34
CA SER A 741 6.97 -36.37 27.56
C SER A 741 7.87 -35.44 28.35
N TRP A 742 7.73 -35.42 29.66
CA TRP A 742 8.62 -34.63 30.50
C TRP A 742 8.69 -35.33 31.86
N LYS A 743 9.83 -35.90 32.19
CA LYS A 743 10.08 -36.65 33.44
C LYS A 743 10.68 -35.74 34.50
N PRO A 744 10.60 -36.06 35.81
CA PRO A 744 11.36 -35.37 36.83
C PRO A 744 12.85 -35.32 36.50
N TRP A 745 13.50 -34.21 36.72
CA TRP A 745 14.93 -33.99 36.47
C TRP A 745 15.57 -33.20 37.64
N GLY A 746 16.88 -33.20 37.74
CA GLY A 746 17.57 -32.53 38.84
C GLY A 746 18.43 -33.48 39.67
N LEU A 747 18.94 -33.00 40.80
CA LEU A 747 19.70 -33.79 41.75
C LEU A 747 18.74 -34.68 42.55
N ALA A 748 19.02 -35.97 42.60
CA ALA A 748 18.15 -36.88 43.32
C ALA A 748 18.16 -36.66 44.84
N ASP A 749 19.28 -36.13 45.38
CA ASP A 749 19.44 -35.85 46.80
C ASP A 749 18.79 -34.50 47.18
N PRO A 750 17.69 -34.46 47.95
CA PRO A 750 17.03 -33.25 48.40
C PRO A 750 17.88 -32.39 49.36
N SER A 751 18.91 -32.98 49.99
CA SER A 751 19.78 -32.26 50.94
C SER A 751 20.91 -31.50 50.28
N ALA A 752 21.19 -31.77 49.02
CA ALA A 752 22.21 -31.03 48.25
C ALA A 752 21.75 -29.61 47.93
N PRO A 753 22.66 -28.62 47.92
CA PRO A 753 22.31 -27.25 47.47
C PRO A 753 21.65 -27.26 46.06
N GLY A 754 20.42 -26.82 45.98
CA GLY A 754 19.62 -26.92 44.76
C GLY A 754 19.09 -28.33 44.47
N GLY A 755 19.16 -29.24 45.47
CA GLY A 755 18.77 -30.63 45.37
C GLY A 755 17.27 -30.85 45.37
N GLY A 756 16.86 -32.04 44.96
CA GLY A 756 15.50 -32.49 44.75
C GLY A 756 15.11 -32.52 43.28
N LEU A 757 14.35 -33.56 42.92
CA LEU A 757 13.82 -33.67 41.57
C LEU A 757 12.75 -32.60 41.31
N GLN A 758 12.89 -31.87 40.23
CA GLN A 758 11.97 -30.84 39.82
C GLN A 758 10.66 -31.45 39.30
N THR A 759 9.53 -30.84 39.67
CA THR A 759 8.20 -31.25 39.20
C THR A 759 8.11 -31.03 37.68
N PRO A 760 7.67 -32.04 36.91
CA PRO A 760 7.59 -31.89 35.45
C PRO A 760 6.60 -30.83 35.00
N GLN A 761 7.08 -29.80 34.36
CA GLN A 761 6.24 -28.80 33.69
C GLN A 761 6.02 -29.20 32.23
N ARG A 762 4.90 -29.85 31.96
CA ARG A 762 4.58 -30.31 30.60
C ARG A 762 4.06 -29.21 29.68
N THR A 763 3.42 -28.18 30.26
CA THR A 763 2.86 -27.06 29.53
C THR A 763 3.43 -25.76 30.06
N TYR A 764 3.73 -24.84 29.17
CA TYR A 764 4.20 -23.50 29.51
C TYR A 764 3.81 -22.52 28.42
N SER A 765 3.80 -21.23 28.75
CA SER A 765 3.61 -20.15 27.78
C SER A 765 4.79 -19.20 27.77
N ARG A 766 5.05 -18.60 26.61
CA ARG A 766 6.03 -17.53 26.42
C ARG A 766 5.39 -16.39 25.64
N TYR A 767 5.69 -15.16 26.01
CA TYR A 767 5.24 -13.99 25.31
C TYR A 767 6.32 -12.92 25.32
N SER A 768 6.30 -12.04 24.30
CA SER A 768 7.21 -10.92 24.20
C SER A 768 6.56 -9.75 23.47
N ALA A 769 7.02 -8.55 23.78
CA ALA A 769 6.69 -7.35 23.03
C ALA A 769 7.94 -6.50 22.88
N GLY A 770 8.11 -5.88 21.72
CA GLY A 770 9.24 -5.01 21.41
C GLY A 770 8.81 -3.79 20.61
N LEU A 771 9.41 -2.64 20.93
CA LEU A 771 9.24 -1.38 20.23
C LEU A 771 10.62 -0.85 19.86
N SER A 772 10.81 -0.44 18.62
CA SER A 772 12.03 0.23 18.19
C SER A 772 11.77 1.47 17.35
N ARG A 773 12.76 2.34 17.34
CA ARG A 773 12.79 3.53 16.50
C ARG A 773 14.20 3.86 16.05
N ASP A 774 14.32 4.30 14.79
CA ASP A 774 15.54 4.86 14.22
C ASP A 774 15.38 6.35 14.00
N LEU A 775 16.39 7.11 14.38
CA LEU A 775 16.50 8.54 14.16
C LEU A 775 17.76 8.81 13.36
N PHE A 776 17.60 9.34 12.14
CA PHE A 776 18.72 9.72 11.29
C PHE A 776 19.12 11.16 11.60
N VAL A 777 20.41 11.37 11.90
CA VAL A 777 20.98 12.70 12.23
C VAL A 777 21.73 13.27 11.03
N GLY A 778 21.98 12.45 10.01
CA GLY A 778 22.68 12.78 8.77
C GLY A 778 22.81 11.56 7.89
N LEU A 779 23.50 11.68 6.75
CA LEU A 779 23.65 10.62 5.75
C LEU A 779 24.14 9.28 6.31
N PHE A 780 25.06 9.32 7.31
CA PHE A 780 25.69 8.12 7.86
C PHE A 780 25.63 8.05 9.39
N GLN A 781 24.79 8.88 9.99
CA GLN A 781 24.65 8.95 11.43
C GLN A 781 23.23 8.62 11.84
N LYS A 782 23.09 7.70 12.79
CA LYS A 782 21.78 7.32 13.32
C LYS A 782 21.85 6.93 14.78
N VAL A 783 20.74 7.15 15.46
CA VAL A 783 20.45 6.61 16.77
C VAL A 783 19.39 5.52 16.60
N HIS A 784 19.69 4.32 17.06
CA HIS A 784 18.70 3.24 17.16
C HIS A 784 18.32 3.08 18.63
N PHE A 785 17.03 2.97 18.89
CA PHE A 785 16.46 2.69 20.21
C PHE A 785 15.53 1.48 20.12
N ASN A 786 15.65 0.58 21.10
CA ASN A 786 14.79 -0.57 21.25
C ASN A 786 14.42 -0.78 22.72
N ALA A 787 13.14 -1.01 23.00
CA ALA A 787 12.63 -1.48 24.29
C ALA A 787 11.91 -2.81 24.07
N ALA A 788 12.16 -3.78 24.89
CA ALA A 788 11.54 -5.10 24.79
C ALA A 788 11.22 -5.70 26.17
N TYR A 789 10.15 -6.49 26.19
CA TYR A 789 9.75 -7.27 27.34
C TYR A 789 9.53 -8.72 26.93
N PHE A 790 10.01 -9.63 27.73
CA PHE A 790 9.85 -11.07 27.58
C PHE A 790 9.31 -11.64 28.88
N GLY A 791 8.34 -12.52 28.82
CA GLY A 791 7.77 -13.14 30.00
C GLY A 791 7.15 -14.50 29.67
N GLY A 792 6.80 -15.25 30.72
CA GLY A 792 6.13 -16.51 30.54
C GLY A 792 5.60 -17.12 31.83
N GLU A 793 4.73 -18.10 31.67
CA GLU A 793 4.13 -18.82 32.76
C GLU A 793 4.53 -20.28 32.74
N HIS A 794 4.66 -20.88 33.93
CA HIS A 794 5.05 -22.28 34.13
C HIS A 794 6.40 -22.64 33.45
N LEU A 795 7.32 -21.65 33.42
CA LEU A 795 8.66 -21.88 32.89
C LEU A 795 9.50 -22.70 33.85
N ASP A 796 10.25 -23.64 33.31
CA ASP A 796 11.32 -24.35 33.97
C ASP A 796 12.69 -23.97 33.38
N ARG A 797 13.79 -24.50 33.91
CA ARG A 797 15.15 -24.21 33.44
C ARG A 797 15.29 -24.21 31.92
N PHE A 798 14.66 -25.19 31.25
CA PHE A 798 14.83 -25.44 29.82
C PHE A 798 13.84 -24.67 28.92
N SER A 799 12.89 -23.95 29.53
CA SER A 799 11.93 -23.10 28.82
C SER A 799 12.09 -21.59 29.09
N ARG A 800 12.95 -21.20 30.07
CA ARG A 800 13.25 -19.80 30.37
C ARG A 800 14.03 -19.12 29.26
N TYR A 801 13.96 -17.78 29.22
CA TYR A 801 14.74 -16.96 28.31
C TYR A 801 16.22 -16.97 28.70
N GLN A 802 17.08 -17.03 27.68
CA GLN A 802 18.54 -16.92 27.80
C GLN A 802 19.02 -15.79 26.88
N PHE A 803 20.22 -15.28 27.13
CA PHE A 803 20.88 -14.34 26.22
C PHE A 803 21.60 -15.17 25.12
N GLY A 804 20.97 -15.25 23.92
CA GLY A 804 21.57 -15.95 22.81
C GLY A 804 22.55 -15.09 22.01
N LEU A 805 23.43 -15.72 21.23
CA LEU A 805 24.34 -14.99 20.31
C LEU A 805 23.61 -14.27 19.18
N PHE A 806 22.45 -14.79 18.77
CA PHE A 806 21.68 -14.31 17.63
C PHE A 806 20.20 -14.05 17.96
N ASP A 807 19.84 -14.14 19.25
CA ASP A 807 18.46 -13.96 19.70
C ASP A 807 18.13 -12.49 19.98
N ASP A 808 16.85 -12.17 19.98
CA ASP A 808 16.33 -10.83 20.32
C ASP A 808 16.64 -10.43 21.76
N THR A 809 17.07 -11.37 22.60
CA THR A 809 17.50 -11.14 23.99
C THR A 809 18.98 -10.80 24.13
N ARG A 810 19.77 -10.76 23.03
CA ARG A 810 21.22 -10.47 23.08
C ARG A 810 21.49 -9.12 23.71
N ILE A 811 22.51 -9.12 24.60
CA ILE A 811 23.15 -7.92 25.16
C ILE A 811 24.68 -8.04 24.98
N HIS A 812 25.34 -6.94 24.58
CA HIS A 812 26.78 -6.91 24.37
C HIS A 812 27.55 -7.24 25.65
N GLY A 813 28.50 -8.14 25.54
CA GLY A 813 29.34 -8.62 26.65
C GLY A 813 28.67 -9.65 27.56
N VAL A 814 27.37 -9.92 27.41
CA VAL A 814 26.70 -10.98 28.16
C VAL A 814 26.91 -12.31 27.43
N PRO A 815 27.45 -13.34 28.11
CA PRO A 815 27.66 -14.67 27.53
C PRO A 815 26.36 -15.33 27.08
N ALA A 816 26.43 -16.12 26.02
CA ALA A 816 25.28 -16.78 25.39
C ALA A 816 24.59 -17.84 26.28
N SER A 817 25.29 -18.35 27.29
CA SER A 817 24.72 -19.39 28.19
C SER A 817 25.05 -19.05 29.65
N GLY A 818 24.18 -19.50 30.55
CA GLY A 818 24.38 -19.41 32.00
C GLY A 818 23.44 -18.47 32.74
N LEU A 819 22.86 -17.48 32.07
CA LEU A 819 21.86 -16.57 32.63
C LEU A 819 20.49 -16.90 32.09
N ARG A 820 19.48 -16.98 32.94
CA ARG A 820 18.10 -17.30 32.59
C ARG A 820 17.11 -16.39 33.29
N PHE A 821 15.99 -16.17 32.67
CA PHE A 821 14.96 -15.29 33.20
C PHE A 821 13.56 -15.84 32.89
N ASP A 822 12.69 -15.75 33.87
CA ASP A 822 11.25 -15.95 33.69
C ASP A 822 10.63 -14.71 33.05
N ASP A 823 11.08 -13.53 33.51
CA ASP A 823 10.68 -12.23 33.03
C ASP A 823 11.95 -11.39 32.76
N LEU A 824 11.94 -10.67 31.65
CA LEU A 824 13.08 -9.84 31.23
C LEU A 824 12.57 -8.57 30.55
N ALA A 825 12.90 -7.41 31.11
CA ALA A 825 12.71 -6.12 30.48
C ALA A 825 14.06 -5.57 30.00
N MET A 826 14.11 -5.02 28.78
CA MET A 826 15.33 -4.55 28.14
C MET A 826 15.14 -3.21 27.48
N ILE A 827 16.16 -2.38 27.57
CA ILE A 827 16.31 -1.14 26.81
C ILE A 827 17.67 -1.15 26.13
N ARG A 828 17.71 -0.93 24.83
CA ARG A 828 18.93 -0.92 24.02
C ARG A 828 19.02 0.36 23.24
N GLY A 829 20.17 1.00 23.26
CA GLY A 829 20.50 2.15 22.45
C GLY A 829 21.79 1.91 21.67
N SER A 830 21.83 2.36 20.42
CA SER A 830 23.08 2.43 19.69
C SER A 830 23.20 3.75 18.92
N TYR A 831 24.43 4.23 18.84
CA TYR A 831 24.78 5.37 18.00
C TYR A 831 25.76 4.92 16.94
N THR A 832 25.39 5.14 15.70
CA THR A 832 26.21 4.81 14.52
C THR A 832 26.74 6.08 13.90
N PHE A 833 28.04 6.11 13.60
CA PHE A 833 28.66 7.17 12.84
C PHE A 833 29.81 6.66 11.97
N ASN A 834 30.18 7.44 10.96
CA ASN A 834 31.23 7.12 10.02
C ASN A 834 32.43 8.04 10.15
N ILE A 835 33.63 7.47 10.00
CA ILE A 835 34.88 8.20 9.94
C ILE A 835 35.48 8.04 8.55
N PHE A 836 35.73 9.15 7.85
CA PHE A 836 36.36 9.22 6.52
C PHE A 836 35.67 8.35 5.44
N GLU A 837 34.36 8.10 5.57
CA GLU A 837 33.60 7.25 4.64
C GLU A 837 34.21 5.86 4.41
N GLN A 838 35.03 5.38 5.33
CA GLN A 838 35.71 4.09 5.28
C GLN A 838 35.38 3.20 6.48
N TYR A 839 35.21 3.83 7.64
CA TYR A 839 35.00 3.13 8.89
C TYR A 839 33.64 3.50 9.46
N ARG A 840 32.77 2.53 9.65
CA ARG A 840 31.55 2.69 10.44
C ARG A 840 31.80 2.18 11.85
N ILE A 841 31.48 3.01 12.82
CA ILE A 841 31.53 2.69 14.24
C ILE A 841 30.12 2.66 14.79
N ASP A 842 29.77 1.57 15.46
CA ASP A 842 28.54 1.44 16.21
C ASP A 842 28.88 1.37 17.69
N LEU A 843 28.36 2.28 18.50
CA LEU A 843 28.48 2.30 19.96
C LEU A 843 27.17 1.76 20.56
N PHE A 844 27.26 0.84 21.51
CA PHE A 844 26.11 0.22 22.14
C PHE A 844 26.06 0.53 23.63
N LEU A 845 24.88 0.85 24.14
CA LEU A 845 24.55 0.93 25.56
C LEU A 845 23.21 0.22 25.76
N GLU A 846 23.24 -0.82 26.56
CA GLU A 846 22.11 -1.72 26.71
C GLU A 846 21.91 -2.04 28.20
N HIS A 847 20.66 -2.04 28.63
CA HIS A 847 20.31 -2.36 30.00
C HIS A 847 19.18 -3.39 30.01
N ALA A 848 19.31 -4.39 30.86
CA ALA A 848 18.26 -5.34 31.10
C ALA A 848 18.03 -5.54 32.61
N SER A 849 16.79 -5.75 32.94
CA SER A 849 16.39 -6.20 34.26
C SER A 849 15.55 -7.46 34.13
N GLY A 850 15.95 -8.50 34.81
CA GLY A 850 15.30 -9.80 34.71
C GLY A 850 15.10 -10.47 36.06
N ARG A 851 14.14 -11.38 36.11
CA ARG A 851 13.81 -12.15 37.28
C ARG A 851 14.00 -13.65 36.99
N ASP A 852 14.82 -14.29 37.80
CA ASP A 852 15.02 -15.75 37.80
C ASP A 852 14.46 -16.32 39.11
N ARG A 853 13.31 -16.99 39.06
CA ARG A 853 12.62 -17.49 40.25
C ARG A 853 13.33 -18.62 40.98
N ASP A 854 14.21 -19.33 40.29
CA ASP A 854 14.99 -20.40 40.93
C ASP A 854 16.13 -19.88 41.82
N VAL A 855 16.58 -18.64 41.52
CA VAL A 855 17.69 -18.03 42.24
C VAL A 855 17.19 -16.97 43.24
N GLY A 856 15.96 -16.49 43.06
CA GLY A 856 15.27 -15.50 43.93
C GLY A 856 14.21 -14.71 43.19
N SER A 857 13.26 -14.15 43.93
CA SER A 857 12.14 -13.42 43.39
C SER A 857 12.46 -11.96 42.97
N SER A 858 13.67 -11.47 43.31
CA SER A 858 14.06 -10.09 43.04
C SER A 858 14.54 -9.90 41.61
N TRP A 859 14.19 -8.78 41.01
CA TRP A 859 14.72 -8.33 39.74
C TRP A 859 16.23 -8.06 39.84
N GLN A 860 16.97 -8.53 38.86
CA GLN A 860 18.40 -8.33 38.74
C GLN A 860 18.69 -7.50 37.49
N SER A 861 19.45 -6.42 37.68
CA SER A 861 19.83 -5.53 36.59
C SER A 861 21.23 -5.86 36.09
N LEU A 862 21.40 -5.79 34.80
CA LEU A 862 22.69 -5.91 34.12
C LEU A 862 22.79 -4.86 33.02
N THR A 863 24.00 -4.41 32.75
CA THR A 863 24.26 -3.40 31.71
C THR A 863 25.34 -3.92 30.80
N GLY A 864 25.13 -3.85 29.50
CA GLY A 864 26.11 -4.14 28.47
C GLY A 864 26.52 -2.88 27.74
N THR A 865 27.78 -2.80 27.39
CA THR A 865 28.35 -1.79 26.50
C THR A 865 29.12 -2.47 25.40
N GLY A 866 29.15 -1.86 24.21
CA GLY A 866 29.85 -2.47 23.09
C GLY A 866 30.30 -1.43 22.08
N ILE A 867 31.27 -1.85 21.30
CA ILE A 867 31.74 -1.12 20.12
C ILE A 867 31.87 -2.13 18.97
N ALA A 868 31.32 -1.78 17.81
CA ALA A 868 31.55 -2.53 16.59
C ALA A 868 32.16 -1.63 15.52
N LEU A 869 33.19 -2.15 14.86
CA LEU A 869 33.84 -1.54 13.72
C LEU A 869 33.44 -2.32 12.46
N ASN A 870 32.93 -1.64 11.46
CA ASN A 870 32.71 -2.21 10.12
C ASN A 870 33.64 -1.50 9.15
N VAL A 871 34.39 -2.26 8.36
CA VAL A 871 35.33 -1.73 7.37
C VAL A 871 35.37 -2.60 6.12
N ARG A 872 35.57 -1.96 4.98
CA ARG A 872 35.86 -2.68 3.74
C ARG A 872 37.22 -3.37 3.85
N ALA A 873 37.25 -4.67 3.61
CA ALA A 873 38.44 -5.49 3.61
C ALA A 873 38.81 -5.94 2.19
N PRO A 874 40.03 -6.47 1.97
CA PRO A 874 40.47 -6.99 0.67
C PRO A 874 39.51 -8.05 0.10
N PHE A 875 39.61 -8.29 -1.22
CA PHE A 875 38.84 -9.28 -1.96
C PHE A 875 37.32 -9.06 -1.96
N GLY A 876 36.85 -7.82 -1.78
CA GLY A 876 35.43 -7.50 -1.79
C GLY A 876 34.69 -8.03 -0.57
N THR A 877 35.38 -8.11 0.56
CA THR A 877 34.79 -8.51 1.85
C THR A 877 34.47 -7.30 2.72
N ILE A 878 33.56 -7.49 3.69
CA ILE A 878 33.30 -6.58 4.79
C ILE A 878 33.82 -7.25 6.06
N LEU A 879 34.70 -6.59 6.77
CA LEU A 879 35.12 -7.00 8.11
C LEU A 879 34.25 -6.29 9.14
N ARG A 880 33.66 -7.06 10.05
CA ARG A 880 33.03 -6.56 11.27
C ARG A 880 33.79 -7.10 12.47
N ALA A 881 34.28 -6.21 13.32
CA ALA A 881 34.84 -6.53 14.64
C ALA A 881 33.90 -5.92 15.69
N ASP A 882 33.45 -6.73 16.63
CA ASP A 882 32.47 -6.36 17.66
C ASP A 882 33.04 -6.80 19.01
N VAL A 883 33.14 -5.88 19.95
CA VAL A 883 33.60 -6.14 21.32
C VAL A 883 32.57 -5.59 22.28
N GLY A 884 32.04 -6.48 23.11
CA GLY A 884 31.10 -6.12 24.17
C GLY A 884 31.65 -6.44 25.56
N HIS A 885 31.32 -5.59 26.52
CA HIS A 885 31.59 -5.79 27.93
C HIS A 885 30.31 -5.60 28.74
N SER A 886 30.05 -6.49 29.68
CA SER A 886 28.87 -6.44 30.54
C SER A 886 29.24 -6.27 32.02
N PHE A 887 28.44 -5.44 32.73
CA PHE A 887 28.47 -5.26 34.16
C PHE A 887 27.40 -6.14 34.79
N LEU A 888 27.84 -7.31 35.29
CA LEU A 888 26.94 -8.33 35.86
C LEU A 888 26.81 -8.16 37.39
N PRO A 889 25.65 -8.46 37.97
CA PRO A 889 25.49 -8.57 39.41
C PRO A 889 26.50 -9.54 40.04
N SER A 890 26.89 -9.29 41.28
CA SER A 890 27.92 -10.04 41.97
C SER A 890 27.66 -11.55 42.04
N ARG A 891 26.38 -11.97 42.04
CA ARG A 891 25.96 -13.37 42.03
C ARG A 891 26.30 -14.10 40.73
N TYR A 892 26.62 -13.40 39.67
CA TYR A 892 27.02 -13.99 38.40
C TYR A 892 28.55 -13.85 38.17
N ARG A 893 29.31 -13.65 39.21
CA ARG A 893 30.78 -13.66 39.13
C ARG A 893 31.26 -15.02 38.57
N GLY A 894 32.26 -14.93 37.68
CA GLY A 894 32.84 -16.11 37.06
C GLY A 894 32.21 -16.52 35.72
N ILE A 895 31.06 -15.98 35.34
CA ILE A 895 30.45 -16.24 33.99
C ILE A 895 31.34 -15.67 32.87
N GLY A 896 32.10 -14.62 33.17
CA GLY A 896 32.77 -13.76 32.17
C GLY A 896 31.88 -12.61 31.75
N SER A 897 32.52 -11.54 31.28
CA SER A 897 31.83 -10.27 30.99
C SER A 897 32.25 -9.63 29.67
N THR A 898 33.00 -10.35 28.85
CA THR A 898 33.51 -9.82 27.59
C THR A 898 33.28 -10.84 26.48
N VAL A 899 32.63 -10.38 25.43
CA VAL A 899 32.38 -11.17 24.22
C VAL A 899 33.01 -10.45 23.04
N VAL A 900 33.78 -11.15 22.22
CA VAL A 900 34.43 -10.61 21.02
C VAL A 900 33.98 -11.42 19.81
N GLN A 901 33.59 -10.74 18.76
CA GLN A 901 33.21 -11.36 17.50
C GLN A 901 33.92 -10.66 16.33
N ILE A 902 34.58 -11.43 15.50
CA ILE A 902 35.22 -10.94 14.27
C ILE A 902 34.62 -11.74 13.10
N MET A 903 34.04 -11.04 12.14
CA MET A 903 33.40 -11.65 10.99
C MET A 903 33.83 -11.00 9.68
N PHE A 904 34.08 -11.82 8.67
CA PHE A 904 34.26 -11.43 7.29
C PHE A 904 33.02 -11.88 6.51
N LEU A 905 32.39 -10.94 5.84
CA LEU A 905 31.24 -11.14 4.98
C LEU A 905 31.64 -10.96 3.52
N LYS A 906 31.37 -11.94 2.68
CA LYS A 906 31.64 -11.89 1.24
C LYS A 906 30.38 -12.22 0.44
N PRO A 907 29.74 -11.24 -0.23
CA PRO A 907 28.75 -11.53 -1.25
C PRO A 907 29.37 -12.33 -2.39
N LEU A 908 28.66 -13.36 -2.87
CA LEU A 908 29.11 -14.27 -3.92
C LEU A 908 28.19 -14.13 -5.16
N GLY A 909 28.79 -14.11 -6.35
CA GLY A 909 28.10 -13.97 -7.63
C GLY A 909 28.25 -12.55 -8.19
N GLY A 910 28.42 -12.45 -9.51
CA GLY A 910 28.40 -11.21 -10.28
C GLY A 910 27.11 -11.10 -11.11
N PRO A 911 26.82 -9.95 -11.72
CA PRO A 911 25.72 -9.81 -12.67
C PRO A 911 25.84 -10.77 -13.84
#